data_3b6b7499f5d702cc8cc6f15a6ed91c26
#
_entry.id   3b6b7499f5d702cc8cc6f15a6ed91c26
#
_cell.length_a   1.000
_cell.length_b   1.000
_cell.length_c   1.000
_cell.angle_alpha   90.00
_cell.angle_beta   90.00
_cell.angle_gamma   90.00
#
_symmetry.space_group_name_H-M   'P 1'
#
loop_
_entity.id
_entity.type
_entity.pdbx_description
1 polymer ?
#
loop_
_entity_poly.entity_id
_entity_poly.type
_entity_poly.pdbx_seq_one_letter_code
_entity_poly.pdbx_strand_id
1 'polypeptide(L)'
;MAKQPASGKQIESFVHDDASRRNIPPAEYQTMLRNQEKTPLQVAYERRNPDLDPQLIWRGKDLLDESPLVVNAPPLYIQEKIHPKVLIDDLKRRAKAGATPEPLQTDLFASFNGLPSEEAKTEFYQHDQNWSNRMILGDSLQVMASLAEREGLRGKVQCIYFDPPYGIKFNSNFQWSTTSRDVKDGKPDQITREPEQVKAFRDTWRDGIHSYLEYLRDRLIAARDLLTDSGSIFLQIGDENVHRVRSLMDEVFGTENIVCEIVVQKTGGQSARFLSSVADICLWYSKSVDLLKYRQPYRDKTAGIGHGSGARYDQKDEADRHYRWTSLVSSRPPGSFPVDFHGKQWRPRAGYWKTGEEGFGRLTKAGRIGAGRSTLSYKRFLDDFPAYEISNLWTDVAGSPDKVYVVQTAPAVVQRCILMASDPGDLVLDPTCGSGTTAAVAEQWGRRWITIDTSRVALALARARIMGARYPYYLLADSAEGKQKEAELTRTIPSPDPVSQNIRQGFVYERVPHITLKSIANNTEIDTIWDKWQNSLEPLREQLNTALDKTWQEWEIPREAQANWPDAVRQVHANWWEARIARQKEIDASIAAKADSEYLYDKPYEDKGKVRVAGPFTVESLSPHRTMIVNDDDTLIDSHKQGATAEGATDFAQMILNTLRVAGVQQAHKQDRINFESLEGWPGNLLAGKGSYRDADGSLKTAGIFIGPEFGTVSRVDLVEAAR
;
A
#
# COMPACT_ATOMS: atom_id res chain seq x y z
N MET A 1 -39.95 53.99 -19.11
CA MET A 1 -39.56 52.87 -18.26
C MET A 1 -38.77 51.87 -19.11
N ALA A 2 -37.46 51.98 -19.08
CA ALA A 2 -36.57 51.08 -19.83
C ALA A 2 -36.39 49.80 -19.02
N LYS A 3 -36.65 48.64 -19.67
CA LYS A 3 -36.37 47.31 -19.12
C LYS A 3 -34.85 47.15 -18.96
N GLN A 4 -34.41 46.89 -17.74
CA GLN A 4 -33.05 46.43 -17.47
C GLN A 4 -32.82 45.09 -18.19
N PRO A 5 -31.62 44.86 -18.77
CA PRO A 5 -31.29 43.56 -19.35
C PRO A 5 -31.14 42.55 -18.24
N ALA A 6 -31.72 41.34 -18.46
CA ALA A 6 -31.58 40.20 -17.57
C ALA A 6 -30.07 39.89 -17.32
N SER A 7 -29.68 39.83 -16.07
CA SER A 7 -28.34 39.38 -15.69
C SER A 7 -28.10 37.99 -16.23
N GLY A 8 -27.14 37.84 -17.13
CA GLY A 8 -26.69 36.54 -17.58
C GLY A 8 -26.30 35.67 -16.38
N LYS A 9 -26.80 34.46 -16.35
CA LYS A 9 -26.37 33.45 -15.38
C LYS A 9 -24.84 33.31 -15.52
N GLN A 10 -24.10 33.79 -14.54
CA GLN A 10 -22.70 33.47 -14.39
C GLN A 10 -22.64 31.98 -14.03
N ILE A 11 -22.07 31.19 -14.92
CA ILE A 11 -21.74 29.79 -14.62
C ILE A 11 -20.46 29.84 -13.81
N GLU A 12 -20.58 29.81 -12.49
CA GLU A 12 -19.43 29.59 -11.61
C GLU A 12 -19.03 28.12 -11.72
N SER A 13 -17.76 27.89 -12.05
CA SER A 13 -17.20 26.54 -11.96
C SER A 13 -17.07 26.21 -10.46
N PHE A 14 -17.85 25.24 -9.99
CA PHE A 14 -17.69 24.73 -8.63
C PHE A 14 -16.31 24.07 -8.52
N VAL A 15 -15.43 24.68 -7.76
CA VAL A 15 -14.19 24.06 -7.27
C VAL A 15 -14.57 23.28 -6.03
N HIS A 16 -14.62 21.99 -6.12
CA HIS A 16 -14.86 21.12 -4.98
C HIS A 16 -13.59 21.07 -4.11
N ASP A 17 -13.72 21.23 -2.81
CA ASP A 17 -12.60 21.39 -1.88
C ASP A 17 -11.69 20.17 -1.79
N ASP A 18 -12.17 18.98 -2.10
CA ASP A 18 -11.38 17.74 -2.01
C ASP A 18 -11.35 16.94 -3.32
N ALA A 19 -10.15 16.80 -3.88
CA ALA A 19 -9.80 15.80 -4.89
C ALA A 19 -10.71 15.74 -6.13
N SER A 20 -11.50 16.78 -6.39
CA SER A 20 -12.28 16.87 -7.60
C SER A 20 -11.44 17.40 -8.76
N ARG A 21 -11.59 16.78 -9.90
CA ARG A 21 -10.92 17.23 -11.11
C ARG A 21 -11.57 18.51 -11.63
N ARG A 22 -10.74 19.45 -12.04
CA ARG A 22 -11.20 20.53 -12.93
C ARG A 22 -11.65 19.90 -14.25
N ASN A 23 -12.61 20.50 -14.91
CA ASN A 23 -13.11 20.04 -16.21
C ASN A 23 -11.99 20.08 -17.25
N ILE A 24 -11.31 18.96 -17.45
CA ILE A 24 -10.29 18.79 -18.49
C ILE A 24 -10.98 18.16 -19.69
N PRO A 25 -11.00 18.81 -20.85
CA PRO A 25 -11.64 18.26 -22.03
C PRO A 25 -10.91 17.00 -22.51
N PRO A 26 -11.63 16.02 -23.06
CA PRO A 26 -11.02 14.91 -23.79
C PRO A 26 -10.11 15.41 -24.93
N ALA A 27 -9.18 14.58 -25.35
CA ALA A 27 -8.21 14.89 -26.42
C ALA A 27 -8.87 15.43 -27.71
N GLU A 28 -10.01 14.87 -28.07
CA GLU A 28 -10.82 15.26 -29.26
C GLU A 28 -11.30 16.71 -29.23
N TYR A 29 -11.41 17.33 -28.06
CA TYR A 29 -11.85 18.73 -27.93
C TYR A 29 -10.70 19.72 -27.83
N GLN A 30 -9.46 19.32 -28.04
CA GLN A 30 -8.29 20.18 -27.89
C GLN A 30 -8.37 21.43 -28.81
N THR A 31 -8.96 21.31 -30.01
CA THR A 31 -9.12 22.43 -30.95
C THR A 31 -10.07 23.50 -30.42
N MET A 32 -10.91 23.19 -29.44
CA MET A 32 -11.84 24.15 -28.82
C MET A 32 -11.18 25.02 -27.75
N LEU A 33 -9.98 24.64 -27.29
CA LEU A 33 -9.24 25.44 -26.31
C LEU A 33 -8.72 26.72 -26.96
N ARG A 34 -8.90 27.84 -26.29
CA ARG A 34 -8.32 29.13 -26.73
C ARG A 34 -6.80 29.07 -26.64
N ASN A 35 -6.10 29.84 -27.48
CA ASN A 35 -4.65 29.85 -27.50
C ASN A 35 -4.02 30.20 -26.11
N GLN A 36 -4.69 31.04 -25.32
CA GLN A 36 -4.25 31.35 -23.94
C GLN A 36 -4.37 30.14 -22.99
N GLU A 37 -5.34 29.27 -23.23
CA GLU A 37 -5.53 28.04 -22.42
C GLU A 37 -4.55 26.93 -22.82
N LYS A 38 -4.00 27.03 -24.04
CA LYS A 38 -2.94 26.12 -24.56
C LYS A 38 -1.55 26.48 -24.08
N THR A 39 -1.36 27.72 -23.58
CA THR A 39 -0.05 28.16 -23.06
C THR A 39 0.24 27.35 -21.78
N PRO A 40 1.40 26.67 -21.70
CA PRO A 40 1.77 25.92 -20.50
C PRO A 40 1.82 26.84 -19.27
N LEU A 41 1.11 26.46 -18.23
CA LEU A 41 1.28 27.11 -16.94
C LEU A 41 2.65 26.73 -16.38
N GLN A 42 3.40 27.69 -15.88
CA GLN A 42 4.71 27.46 -15.29
C GLN A 42 4.63 27.59 -13.78
N VAL A 43 5.24 26.65 -13.08
CA VAL A 43 5.38 26.66 -11.62
C VAL A 43 6.85 26.85 -11.31
N ALA A 44 7.13 27.75 -10.37
CA ALA A 44 8.48 27.99 -9.86
C ALA A 44 8.60 27.40 -8.45
N TYR A 45 9.58 26.55 -8.26
CA TYR A 45 9.93 25.97 -6.97
C TYR A 45 11.31 26.47 -6.54
N GLU A 46 11.44 26.81 -5.27
CA GLU A 46 12.73 27.15 -4.68
C GLU A 46 13.58 25.88 -4.57
N ARG A 47 14.77 25.90 -5.18
CA ARG A 47 15.69 24.73 -5.22
C ARG A 47 16.60 24.65 -4.02
N ARG A 48 16.97 25.79 -3.45
CA ARG A 48 17.97 25.87 -2.39
C ARG A 48 17.31 26.11 -1.04
N ASN A 49 17.66 25.29 -0.06
CA ASN A 49 17.46 25.64 1.34
C ASN A 49 18.78 26.23 1.87
N PRO A 50 18.86 27.57 2.09
CA PRO A 50 20.09 28.22 2.53
C PRO A 50 20.48 27.84 3.96
N ASP A 51 19.52 27.34 4.76
CA ASP A 51 19.73 26.99 6.17
C ASP A 51 20.23 25.56 6.35
N LEU A 52 20.30 24.76 5.29
CA LEU A 52 20.76 23.39 5.36
C LEU A 52 22.26 23.28 5.14
N ASP A 53 22.99 22.90 6.18
CA ASP A 53 24.43 22.65 6.15
C ASP A 53 24.75 21.44 7.07
N PRO A 54 25.36 20.33 6.59
CA PRO A 54 26.03 20.18 5.29
C PRO A 54 25.08 19.81 4.13
N GLN A 55 25.45 20.21 2.92
CA GLN A 55 24.72 19.94 1.68
C GLN A 55 25.48 18.96 0.78
N LEU A 56 24.76 18.14 0.03
CA LEU A 56 25.35 17.34 -1.05
C LEU A 56 25.68 18.24 -2.24
N ILE A 57 26.95 18.28 -2.67
CA ILE A 57 27.39 19.06 -3.80
C ILE A 57 27.73 18.12 -4.96
N TRP A 58 27.28 18.47 -6.17
CA TRP A 58 27.63 17.79 -7.41
C TRP A 58 27.89 18.80 -8.54
N ARG A 59 28.52 18.32 -9.61
CA ARG A 59 28.85 19.19 -10.75
C ARG A 59 27.58 19.82 -11.34
N GLY A 60 27.54 21.13 -11.41
CA GLY A 60 26.45 21.92 -11.98
C GLY A 60 25.36 22.31 -10.96
N LYS A 61 25.42 21.82 -9.71
CA LYS A 61 24.44 22.19 -8.68
C LYS A 61 24.41 23.70 -8.43
N ASP A 62 25.59 24.35 -8.35
CA ASP A 62 25.68 25.77 -8.07
C ASP A 62 24.91 26.62 -9.10
N LEU A 63 25.02 26.24 -10.39
CA LEU A 63 24.27 26.90 -11.47
C LEU A 63 22.75 26.67 -11.36
N LEU A 64 22.36 25.49 -10.88
CA LEU A 64 20.96 25.16 -10.70
C LEU A 64 20.36 25.92 -9.50
N ASP A 65 21.15 26.16 -8.45
CA ASP A 65 20.71 26.83 -7.22
C ASP A 65 20.61 28.36 -7.40
N GLU A 66 21.20 28.94 -8.46
CA GLU A 66 21.06 30.36 -8.80
C GLU A 66 19.65 30.74 -9.28
N SER A 67 18.84 29.78 -9.70
CA SER A 67 17.49 30.04 -10.23
C SER A 67 16.48 29.04 -9.69
N PRO A 68 15.21 29.45 -9.49
CA PRO A 68 14.14 28.55 -9.12
C PRO A 68 13.91 27.47 -10.18
N LEU A 69 13.44 26.32 -9.76
CA LEU A 69 13.01 25.26 -10.66
C LEU A 69 11.71 25.67 -11.34
N VAL A 70 11.75 25.96 -12.63
CA VAL A 70 10.56 26.29 -13.43
C VAL A 70 10.11 25.06 -14.20
N VAL A 71 8.91 24.58 -13.91
CA VAL A 71 8.32 23.39 -14.53
C VAL A 71 7.06 23.77 -15.32
N ASN A 72 6.97 23.28 -16.54
CA ASN A 72 5.76 23.43 -17.31
C ASN A 72 4.67 22.49 -16.75
N ALA A 73 3.47 23.03 -16.56
CA ALA A 73 2.29 22.31 -16.13
C ALA A 73 1.25 22.22 -17.27
N PRO A 74 1.45 21.31 -18.25
CA PRO A 74 0.52 21.15 -19.37
C PRO A 74 -0.81 20.55 -18.89
N PRO A 75 -1.91 20.72 -19.61
CA PRO A 75 -3.17 20.05 -19.28
C PRO A 75 -3.04 18.54 -19.42
N LEU A 76 -3.80 17.80 -18.60
CA LEU A 76 -3.90 16.35 -18.66
C LEU A 76 -5.16 15.97 -19.46
N TYR A 77 -5.00 15.14 -20.46
CA TYR A 77 -6.07 14.71 -21.35
C TYR A 77 -6.53 13.30 -21.03
N ILE A 78 -7.82 13.12 -20.84
CA ILE A 78 -8.41 11.79 -20.65
C ILE A 78 -8.45 11.08 -22.01
N GLN A 79 -7.77 9.92 -22.07
CA GLN A 79 -7.78 9.04 -23.23
C GLN A 79 -8.87 7.98 -23.09
N GLU A 80 -9.05 7.45 -21.91
CA GLU A 80 -10.00 6.38 -21.64
C GLU A 80 -10.61 6.54 -20.24
N LYS A 81 -11.91 6.24 -20.12
CA LYS A 81 -12.61 6.10 -18.84
C LYS A 81 -13.01 4.64 -18.65
N ILE A 82 -12.54 4.03 -17.61
CA ILE A 82 -12.73 2.61 -17.34
C ILE A 82 -13.58 2.43 -16.10
N HIS A 83 -14.61 1.61 -16.20
CA HIS A 83 -15.48 1.26 -15.08
C HIS A 83 -15.61 -0.26 -14.99
N PRO A 84 -14.73 -0.96 -14.26
CA PRO A 84 -14.63 -2.42 -14.24
C PRO A 84 -15.93 -3.11 -13.85
N LYS A 85 -16.65 -2.62 -12.85
CA LYS A 85 -17.93 -3.20 -12.42
C LYS A 85 -18.96 -3.22 -13.54
N VAL A 86 -19.12 -2.12 -14.29
CA VAL A 86 -20.09 -2.02 -15.39
C VAL A 86 -19.77 -3.03 -16.50
N LEU A 87 -18.48 -3.21 -16.81
CA LEU A 87 -18.04 -4.20 -17.80
C LEU A 87 -18.38 -5.63 -17.36
N ILE A 88 -18.14 -5.97 -16.09
CA ILE A 88 -18.44 -7.30 -15.54
C ILE A 88 -19.95 -7.55 -15.49
N ASP A 89 -20.74 -6.56 -15.07
CA ASP A 89 -22.19 -6.70 -15.00
C ASP A 89 -22.80 -6.85 -16.41
N ASP A 90 -22.25 -6.18 -17.43
CA ASP A 90 -22.66 -6.37 -18.82
C ASP A 90 -22.33 -7.77 -19.33
N LEU A 91 -21.14 -8.28 -19.05
CA LEU A 91 -20.75 -9.67 -19.38
C LEU A 91 -21.66 -10.70 -18.71
N LYS A 92 -21.99 -10.53 -17.42
CA LYS A 92 -22.93 -11.41 -16.70
C LYS A 92 -24.33 -11.37 -17.36
N ARG A 93 -24.81 -10.19 -17.74
CA ARG A 93 -26.11 -10.02 -18.38
C ARG A 93 -26.16 -10.73 -19.73
N ARG A 94 -25.10 -10.60 -20.55
CA ARG A 94 -25.00 -11.27 -21.86
C ARG A 94 -24.91 -12.78 -21.71
N ALA A 95 -24.16 -13.29 -20.75
CA ALA A 95 -24.08 -14.73 -20.45
C ALA A 95 -25.46 -15.32 -20.05
N LYS A 96 -26.24 -14.59 -19.22
CA LYS A 96 -27.60 -15.00 -18.82
C LYS A 96 -28.62 -14.94 -19.96
N ALA A 97 -28.43 -14.06 -20.94
CA ALA A 97 -29.33 -13.92 -22.08
C ALA A 97 -29.18 -15.04 -23.14
N GLY A 98 -28.30 -16.05 -22.90
CA GLY A 98 -28.14 -17.20 -23.80
C GLY A 98 -27.46 -16.85 -25.14
N ALA A 99 -26.88 -15.67 -25.28
CA ALA A 99 -25.98 -15.37 -26.37
C ALA A 99 -24.79 -16.32 -26.24
N THR A 100 -24.62 -17.27 -27.18
CA THR A 100 -23.43 -18.11 -27.26
C THR A 100 -22.22 -17.20 -27.12
N PRO A 101 -21.34 -17.45 -26.14
CA PRO A 101 -20.14 -16.66 -26.05
C PRO A 101 -19.33 -17.01 -27.31
N GLU A 102 -19.34 -16.10 -28.28
CA GLU A 102 -18.22 -16.09 -29.20
C GLU A 102 -16.96 -16.03 -28.33
N PRO A 103 -15.85 -16.68 -28.71
CA PRO A 103 -14.61 -16.69 -27.93
C PRO A 103 -13.96 -15.31 -27.92
N LEU A 104 -14.61 -14.39 -27.23
CA LEU A 104 -14.33 -12.98 -27.19
C LEU A 104 -13.72 -12.63 -25.86
N GLN A 105 -12.51 -12.12 -25.89
CA GLN A 105 -11.89 -11.43 -24.76
C GLN A 105 -11.50 -12.28 -23.55
N THR A 106 -11.12 -13.52 -23.73
CA THR A 106 -10.41 -14.25 -22.68
C THR A 106 -9.11 -13.58 -22.28
N ASP A 107 -8.48 -12.80 -23.16
CA ASP A 107 -7.17 -12.20 -22.87
C ASP A 107 -7.23 -10.98 -21.94
N LEU A 108 -8.26 -10.14 -22.01
CA LEU A 108 -8.40 -8.97 -21.13
C LEU A 108 -8.82 -9.36 -19.70
N PHE A 109 -9.46 -10.51 -19.54
CA PHE A 109 -9.89 -11.06 -18.25
C PHE A 109 -9.33 -12.47 -17.99
N ALA A 110 -8.27 -12.87 -18.67
CA ALA A 110 -7.65 -14.19 -18.51
C ALA A 110 -7.21 -14.48 -17.07
N SER A 111 -6.90 -13.45 -16.30
CA SER A 111 -6.61 -13.54 -14.87
C SER A 111 -7.85 -13.41 -13.97
N PHE A 112 -9.05 -13.18 -14.53
CA PHE A 112 -10.28 -13.10 -13.75
C PHE A 112 -10.83 -14.51 -13.49
N ASN A 113 -10.44 -15.12 -12.38
CA ASN A 113 -10.76 -16.50 -12.00
C ASN A 113 -12.23 -16.73 -11.57
N GLY A 114 -13.22 -16.17 -12.23
CA GLY A 114 -14.64 -16.36 -11.90
C GLY A 114 -15.02 -15.80 -10.51
N LEU A 115 -16.28 -15.74 -10.20
CA LEU A 115 -16.76 -15.39 -8.87
C LEU A 115 -16.70 -16.64 -7.94
N PRO A 116 -16.49 -16.47 -6.63
CA PRO A 116 -16.46 -17.59 -5.69
C PRO A 116 -17.79 -18.36 -5.63
N SER A 117 -18.90 -17.71 -6.02
CA SER A 117 -20.21 -18.33 -6.23
C SER A 117 -21.00 -17.51 -7.28
N GLU A 118 -22.00 -18.14 -7.93
CA GLU A 118 -22.90 -17.43 -8.87
C GLU A 118 -23.70 -16.30 -8.19
N GLU A 119 -23.90 -16.39 -6.88
CA GLU A 119 -24.64 -15.44 -6.06
C GLU A 119 -23.77 -14.26 -5.58
N ALA A 120 -22.45 -14.35 -5.70
CA ALA A 120 -21.54 -13.30 -5.20
C ALA A 120 -21.79 -11.97 -5.92
N LYS A 121 -22.05 -10.93 -5.13
CA LYS A 121 -22.25 -9.57 -5.63
C LYS A 121 -20.91 -8.94 -5.92
N THR A 122 -20.78 -8.32 -7.08
CA THR A 122 -19.61 -7.54 -7.48
C THR A 122 -19.79 -6.10 -6.99
N GLU A 123 -18.87 -5.61 -6.16
CA GLU A 123 -18.92 -4.27 -5.59
C GLU A 123 -17.59 -3.53 -5.78
N PHE A 124 -17.56 -2.23 -5.52
CA PHE A 124 -16.36 -1.41 -5.40
C PHE A 124 -16.59 -0.32 -4.34
N TYR A 125 -15.53 0.25 -3.80
CA TYR A 125 -15.66 1.37 -2.89
C TYR A 125 -15.86 2.67 -3.65
N GLN A 126 -16.94 3.36 -3.34
CA GLN A 126 -17.20 4.70 -3.86
C GLN A 126 -16.50 5.72 -2.96
N HIS A 127 -15.66 6.54 -3.57
CA HIS A 127 -15.04 7.68 -2.92
C HIS A 127 -15.87 8.95 -3.10
N ASP A 128 -15.62 9.94 -2.26
CA ASP A 128 -16.31 11.23 -2.31
C ASP A 128 -16.24 11.86 -3.71
N GLN A 129 -17.30 12.59 -4.07
CA GLN A 129 -17.39 13.37 -5.30
C GLN A 129 -17.22 12.57 -6.60
N ASN A 130 -17.60 11.27 -6.60
CA ASN A 130 -17.43 10.38 -7.74
C ASN A 130 -15.97 10.32 -8.25
N TRP A 131 -15.01 10.30 -7.32
CA TRP A 131 -13.61 10.17 -7.65
C TRP A 131 -13.34 9.00 -8.61
N SER A 132 -12.56 9.28 -9.64
CA SER A 132 -11.95 8.24 -10.48
C SER A 132 -10.45 8.23 -10.23
N ASN A 133 -9.89 7.06 -10.00
CA ASN A 133 -8.45 6.88 -9.91
C ASN A 133 -7.78 7.20 -11.26
N ARG A 134 -6.48 7.43 -11.28
CA ARG A 134 -5.84 7.98 -12.47
C ARG A 134 -4.55 7.24 -12.82
N MET A 135 -4.42 6.89 -14.08
CA MET A 135 -3.21 6.32 -14.67
C MET A 135 -2.72 7.27 -15.76
N ILE A 136 -1.53 7.84 -15.62
CA ILE A 136 -1.10 8.99 -16.41
C ILE A 136 0.19 8.66 -17.15
N LEU A 137 0.16 8.76 -18.48
CA LEU A 137 1.33 8.67 -19.34
C LEU A 137 2.02 10.03 -19.42
N GLY A 138 3.28 10.09 -19.00
CA GLY A 138 4.09 11.30 -19.12
C GLY A 138 5.24 11.37 -18.15
N ASP A 139 6.04 12.42 -18.28
CA ASP A 139 7.12 12.72 -17.34
C ASP A 139 6.53 13.10 -15.98
N SER A 140 6.96 12.39 -14.93
CA SER A 140 6.39 12.55 -13.58
C SER A 140 6.57 13.96 -13.02
N LEU A 141 7.63 14.69 -13.37
CA LEU A 141 7.82 16.07 -12.93
C LEU A 141 6.75 17.01 -13.51
N GLN A 142 6.50 16.92 -14.81
CA GLN A 142 5.47 17.72 -15.48
C GLN A 142 4.07 17.32 -15.05
N VAL A 143 3.82 16.01 -14.87
CA VAL A 143 2.54 15.50 -14.37
C VAL A 143 2.27 15.99 -12.96
N MET A 144 3.23 15.91 -12.04
CA MET A 144 3.08 16.39 -10.67
C MET A 144 2.82 17.90 -10.62
N ALA A 145 3.54 18.70 -11.44
CA ALA A 145 3.25 20.12 -11.58
C ALA A 145 1.84 20.41 -12.11
N SER A 146 1.36 19.61 -13.07
CA SER A 146 -0.01 19.71 -13.61
C SER A 146 -1.05 19.33 -12.56
N LEU A 147 -0.81 18.29 -11.76
CA LEU A 147 -1.67 17.88 -10.66
C LEU A 147 -1.76 18.98 -9.58
N ALA A 148 -0.66 19.63 -9.27
CA ALA A 148 -0.62 20.71 -8.29
C ALA A 148 -1.41 21.94 -8.76
N GLU A 149 -1.12 22.42 -9.98
CA GLU A 149 -1.57 23.74 -10.46
C GLU A 149 -2.92 23.69 -11.17
N ARG A 150 -3.15 22.66 -12.01
CA ARG A 150 -4.37 22.59 -12.80
C ARG A 150 -5.48 21.78 -12.14
N GLU A 151 -5.10 20.77 -11.36
CA GLU A 151 -6.07 19.87 -10.72
C GLU A 151 -6.34 20.23 -9.25
N GLY A 152 -5.58 21.20 -8.69
CA GLY A 152 -5.75 21.66 -7.31
C GLY A 152 -5.35 20.60 -6.27
N LEU A 153 -4.42 19.70 -6.60
CA LEU A 153 -3.98 18.62 -5.71
C LEU A 153 -2.76 18.99 -4.86
N ARG A 154 -2.34 20.26 -4.87
CA ARG A 154 -1.31 20.77 -3.94
C ARG A 154 -1.73 20.53 -2.49
N GLY A 155 -0.87 19.87 -1.70
CA GLY A 155 -1.17 19.55 -0.31
C GLY A 155 -2.30 18.55 -0.10
N LYS A 156 -2.62 17.67 -1.07
CA LYS A 156 -3.73 16.71 -1.00
C LYS A 156 -3.31 15.24 -1.02
N VAL A 157 -2.08 14.93 -1.33
CA VAL A 157 -1.54 13.57 -1.37
C VAL A 157 -1.09 13.16 0.03
N GLN A 158 -1.63 12.06 0.56
CA GLN A 158 -1.29 11.59 1.91
C GLN A 158 -0.05 10.68 1.91
N CYS A 159 0.15 9.88 0.87
CA CYS A 159 1.27 8.95 0.80
C CYS A 159 1.84 8.93 -0.62
N ILE A 160 3.15 9.06 -0.73
CA ILE A 160 3.88 8.87 -1.99
C ILE A 160 4.76 7.64 -1.82
N TYR A 161 4.64 6.68 -2.74
CA TYR A 161 5.58 5.59 -2.88
C TYR A 161 6.39 5.82 -4.15
N PHE A 162 7.68 6.03 -4.01
CA PHE A 162 8.57 6.38 -5.09
C PHE A 162 9.67 5.33 -5.24
N ASP A 163 9.62 4.56 -6.34
CA ASP A 163 10.62 3.56 -6.73
C ASP A 163 11.34 4.02 -8.01
N PRO A 164 12.25 5.04 -7.92
CA PRO A 164 12.92 5.59 -9.07
C PRO A 164 14.00 4.65 -9.60
N PRO A 165 14.54 4.88 -10.81
CA PRO A 165 15.76 4.23 -11.26
C PRO A 165 16.87 4.39 -10.21
N TYR A 166 17.63 3.31 -9.91
CA TYR A 166 18.57 3.31 -8.77
C TYR A 166 19.90 4.03 -9.02
N GLY A 167 20.04 4.71 -10.15
CA GLY A 167 21.24 5.45 -10.46
C GLY A 167 22.44 4.57 -10.90
N ILE A 168 22.19 3.34 -11.29
CA ILE A 168 23.18 2.42 -11.87
C ILE A 168 23.09 2.46 -13.41
N LYS A 169 24.23 2.32 -14.08
CA LYS A 169 24.30 2.31 -15.56
C LYS A 169 23.73 1.00 -16.12
N PHE A 170 22.42 0.83 -16.10
CA PHE A 170 21.74 -0.27 -16.75
C PHE A 170 20.73 0.26 -17.77
N ASN A 171 20.89 -0.13 -19.04
CA ASN A 171 19.90 0.14 -20.10
C ASN A 171 18.65 -0.77 -19.97
N SER A 172 18.60 -1.64 -18.98
CA SER A 172 17.62 -2.71 -18.82
C SER A 172 16.43 -2.40 -17.91
N ASN A 173 16.27 -1.15 -17.47
CA ASN A 173 15.18 -0.78 -16.55
C ASN A 173 13.81 -0.70 -17.24
N PHE A 174 13.75 -0.82 -18.55
CA PHE A 174 12.50 -0.69 -19.30
C PHE A 174 12.16 -2.00 -20.01
N GLN A 175 11.02 -2.57 -19.65
CA GLN A 175 10.46 -3.70 -20.36
C GLN A 175 9.87 -3.22 -21.68
N TRP A 176 10.31 -3.81 -22.81
CA TRP A 176 9.93 -3.42 -24.18
C TRP A 176 8.64 -4.11 -24.68
N SER A 177 8.15 -5.14 -24.00
CA SER A 177 7.01 -5.93 -24.43
C SER A 177 6.12 -6.35 -23.25
N THR A 178 4.83 -6.41 -23.44
CA THR A 178 3.86 -6.94 -22.49
C THR A 178 3.92 -8.47 -22.38
N THR A 179 4.52 -9.16 -23.35
CA THR A 179 4.55 -10.63 -23.45
C THR A 179 5.89 -11.23 -23.06
N SER A 180 6.97 -10.45 -23.05
CA SER A 180 8.32 -10.92 -22.72
C SER A 180 8.94 -10.11 -21.61
N ARG A 181 9.51 -10.80 -20.61
CA ARG A 181 10.31 -10.23 -19.51
C ARG A 181 11.80 -10.21 -19.78
N ASP A 182 12.25 -10.77 -20.92
CA ASP A 182 13.67 -10.83 -21.25
C ASP A 182 14.18 -9.44 -21.65
N VAL A 183 14.90 -8.82 -20.75
CA VAL A 183 15.63 -7.57 -21.00
C VAL A 183 17.12 -7.90 -20.92
N LYS A 184 17.83 -7.78 -22.07
CA LYS A 184 19.29 -7.95 -22.13
C LYS A 184 19.93 -6.60 -22.37
N ASP A 185 20.82 -6.24 -21.46
CA ASP A 185 21.55 -4.98 -21.51
C ASP A 185 22.36 -4.82 -22.82
N GLY A 186 22.28 -3.63 -23.42
CA GLY A 186 23.06 -3.26 -24.58
C GLY A 186 22.62 -3.81 -25.96
N LYS A 187 21.45 -4.45 -26.06
CA LYS A 187 20.90 -4.85 -27.35
C LYS A 187 20.06 -3.73 -27.98
N PRO A 188 20.47 -3.17 -29.16
CA PRO A 188 19.72 -2.10 -29.83
C PRO A 188 18.26 -2.47 -30.13
N ASP A 189 17.99 -3.76 -30.29
CA ASP A 189 16.67 -4.30 -30.64
C ASP A 189 15.64 -4.23 -29.49
N GLN A 190 16.11 -3.97 -28.29
CA GLN A 190 15.27 -3.96 -27.06
C GLN A 190 15.09 -2.54 -26.48
N ILE A 191 15.67 -1.54 -27.13
CA ILE A 191 15.48 -0.13 -26.73
C ILE A 191 14.19 0.36 -27.38
N THR A 192 13.21 0.74 -26.57
CA THR A 192 12.01 1.37 -27.10
C THR A 192 12.35 2.79 -27.55
N ARG A 193 11.89 3.16 -28.74
CA ARG A 193 12.06 4.51 -29.29
C ARG A 193 10.88 5.43 -28.95
N GLU A 194 10.24 5.19 -27.80
CA GLU A 194 9.20 6.10 -27.31
C GLU A 194 9.85 7.42 -26.86
N PRO A 195 9.41 8.57 -27.39
CA PRO A 195 10.04 9.87 -27.12
C PRO A 195 10.12 10.20 -25.62
N GLU A 196 9.09 9.84 -24.86
CA GLU A 196 9.01 10.07 -23.42
C GLU A 196 10.08 9.25 -22.67
N GLN A 197 10.28 7.99 -23.07
CA GLN A 197 11.30 7.12 -22.47
C GLN A 197 12.71 7.54 -22.84
N VAL A 198 12.95 7.87 -24.12
CA VAL A 198 14.25 8.35 -24.61
C VAL A 198 14.63 9.63 -23.90
N LYS A 199 13.67 10.55 -23.70
CA LYS A 199 13.88 11.79 -22.95
C LYS A 199 14.21 11.49 -21.51
N ALA A 200 13.39 10.68 -20.81
CA ALA A 200 13.60 10.32 -19.43
C ALA A 200 14.97 9.66 -19.21
N PHE A 201 15.36 8.73 -20.11
CA PHE A 201 16.66 8.07 -20.04
C PHE A 201 17.81 9.07 -20.26
N ARG A 202 17.73 9.92 -21.30
CA ARG A 202 18.75 10.92 -21.60
C ARG A 202 18.91 11.94 -20.47
N ASP A 203 17.79 12.43 -19.93
CA ASP A 203 17.81 13.42 -18.86
C ASP A 203 18.39 12.81 -17.56
N THR A 204 18.14 11.52 -17.30
CA THR A 204 18.68 10.82 -16.13
C THR A 204 20.18 10.50 -16.25
N TRP A 205 20.71 10.26 -17.47
CA TRP A 205 22.04 9.68 -17.64
C TRP A 205 23.03 10.50 -18.45
N ARG A 206 22.66 11.68 -18.94
CA ARG A 206 23.52 12.53 -19.78
C ARG A 206 24.92 12.77 -19.19
N ASP A 207 24.96 13.12 -17.89
CA ASP A 207 26.18 13.40 -17.13
C ASP A 207 26.37 12.39 -15.97
N GLY A 208 25.83 11.18 -16.11
CA GLY A 208 25.94 10.10 -15.13
C GLY A 208 25.24 10.43 -13.81
N ILE A 209 25.96 10.27 -12.69
CA ILE A 209 25.38 10.49 -11.35
C ILE A 209 24.91 11.94 -11.13
N HIS A 210 25.47 12.91 -11.82
CA HIS A 210 25.15 14.32 -11.64
C HIS A 210 23.75 14.64 -12.18
N SER A 211 23.45 14.23 -13.41
CA SER A 211 22.11 14.38 -13.99
C SER A 211 21.07 13.50 -13.27
N TYR A 212 21.48 12.35 -12.74
CA TYR A 212 20.60 11.52 -11.92
C TYR A 212 20.17 12.24 -10.63
N LEU A 213 21.09 12.89 -9.93
CA LEU A 213 20.79 13.62 -8.70
C LEU A 213 19.89 14.85 -8.98
N GLU A 214 20.13 15.55 -10.08
CA GLU A 214 19.26 16.63 -10.55
C GLU A 214 17.85 16.12 -10.86
N TYR A 215 17.74 15.06 -11.66
CA TYR A 215 16.48 14.39 -11.99
C TYR A 215 15.67 14.04 -10.75
N LEU A 216 16.33 13.46 -9.76
CA LEU A 216 15.66 13.02 -8.52
C LEU A 216 15.27 14.19 -7.65
N ARG A 217 16.16 15.19 -7.48
CA ARG A 217 15.88 16.38 -6.67
C ARG A 217 14.64 17.13 -7.14
N ASP A 218 14.56 17.40 -8.44
CA ASP A 218 13.45 18.18 -9.00
C ASP A 218 12.10 17.47 -8.78
N ARG A 219 12.07 16.14 -8.88
CA ARG A 219 10.87 15.34 -8.59
C ARG A 219 10.52 15.28 -7.12
N LEU A 220 11.51 15.22 -6.25
CA LEU A 220 11.29 15.26 -4.79
C LEU A 220 10.71 16.60 -4.35
N ILE A 221 11.16 17.72 -4.94
CA ILE A 221 10.62 19.05 -4.68
C ILE A 221 9.13 19.12 -5.08
N ALA A 222 8.80 18.66 -6.29
CA ALA A 222 7.42 18.61 -6.75
C ALA A 222 6.55 17.65 -5.92
N ALA A 223 7.10 16.52 -5.51
CA ALA A 223 6.41 15.54 -4.67
C ALA A 223 6.09 16.10 -3.28
N ARG A 224 7.06 16.83 -2.65
CA ARG A 224 6.84 17.48 -1.36
C ARG A 224 5.70 18.48 -1.40
N ASP A 225 5.57 19.22 -2.49
CA ASP A 225 4.52 20.23 -2.67
C ASP A 225 3.11 19.60 -2.74
N LEU A 226 3.00 18.38 -3.28
CA LEU A 226 1.75 17.64 -3.34
C LEU A 226 1.33 17.04 -2.00
N LEU A 227 2.28 16.77 -1.08
CA LEU A 227 1.99 16.13 0.20
C LEU A 227 1.15 17.00 1.13
N THR A 228 0.20 16.37 1.83
CA THR A 228 -0.46 16.97 3.02
C THR A 228 0.59 17.22 4.09
N ASP A 229 0.29 18.05 5.08
CA ASP A 229 1.23 18.34 6.17
C ASP A 229 1.49 17.10 7.04
N SER A 230 0.54 16.16 7.12
CA SER A 230 0.70 14.86 7.78
C SER A 230 1.21 13.76 6.84
N GLY A 231 1.51 14.10 5.58
CA GLY A 231 1.85 13.15 4.52
C GLY A 231 3.24 12.59 4.60
N SER A 232 3.42 11.44 3.99
CA SER A 232 4.66 10.66 3.94
C SER A 232 5.12 10.37 2.54
N ILE A 233 6.43 10.32 2.34
CA ILE A 233 7.08 9.77 1.16
C ILE A 233 7.97 8.60 1.55
N PHE A 234 7.84 7.49 0.81
CA PHE A 234 8.69 6.32 0.87
C PHE A 234 9.48 6.24 -0.43
N LEU A 235 10.79 6.33 -0.36
CA LEU A 235 11.67 6.23 -1.53
C LEU A 235 12.51 4.96 -1.41
N GLN A 236 12.32 4.03 -2.35
CA GLN A 236 13.08 2.79 -2.41
C GLN A 236 14.33 2.98 -3.26
N ILE A 237 15.50 2.50 -2.76
CA ILE A 237 16.79 2.65 -3.43
C ILE A 237 17.74 1.51 -3.06
N GLY A 238 18.68 1.19 -3.95
CA GLY A 238 19.77 0.25 -3.68
C GLY A 238 20.87 0.84 -2.79
N ASP A 239 21.68 -0.04 -2.23
CA ASP A 239 22.79 0.29 -1.34
C ASP A 239 23.89 1.15 -2.01
N GLU A 240 24.00 1.10 -3.35
CA GLU A 240 25.03 1.86 -4.08
C GLU A 240 24.84 3.38 -3.94
N ASN A 241 23.60 3.86 -3.93
CA ASN A 241 23.28 5.28 -3.94
C ASN A 241 22.48 5.79 -2.75
N VAL A 242 22.15 4.93 -1.79
CA VAL A 242 21.35 5.31 -0.61
C VAL A 242 21.91 6.53 0.12
N HIS A 243 23.21 6.61 0.31
CA HIS A 243 23.87 7.71 1.01
C HIS A 243 23.70 9.08 0.29
N ARG A 244 23.71 9.09 -1.05
CA ARG A 244 23.47 10.29 -1.86
C ARG A 244 22.00 10.70 -1.85
N VAL A 245 21.14 9.70 -2.05
CA VAL A 245 19.68 9.93 -2.07
C VAL A 245 19.20 10.37 -0.69
N ARG A 246 19.78 9.81 0.38
CA ARG A 246 19.47 10.24 1.74
C ARG A 246 19.83 11.72 1.96
N SER A 247 21.05 12.14 1.59
CA SER A 247 21.46 13.55 1.69
C SER A 247 20.59 14.47 0.85
N LEU A 248 20.14 14.01 -0.31
CA LEU A 248 19.23 14.74 -1.17
C LEU A 248 17.85 14.91 -0.55
N MET A 249 17.32 13.87 0.11
CA MET A 249 16.04 13.95 0.82
C MET A 249 16.15 14.83 2.06
N ASP A 250 17.27 14.80 2.78
CA ASP A 250 17.54 15.74 3.88
C ASP A 250 17.50 17.18 3.39
N GLU A 251 18.03 17.48 2.20
CA GLU A 251 17.99 18.81 1.59
C GLU A 251 16.57 19.25 1.21
N VAL A 252 15.76 18.35 0.66
CA VAL A 252 14.41 18.67 0.20
C VAL A 252 13.40 18.72 1.34
N PHE A 253 13.43 17.76 2.26
CA PHE A 253 12.41 17.59 3.29
C PHE A 253 12.81 18.18 4.64
N GLY A 254 14.10 18.41 4.89
CA GLY A 254 14.67 18.76 6.19
C GLY A 254 15.15 17.51 6.94
N THR A 255 16.30 17.63 7.62
CA THR A 255 16.90 16.53 8.39
C THR A 255 16.03 16.09 9.55
N GLU A 256 15.22 16.99 10.10
CA GLU A 256 14.28 16.74 11.20
C GLU A 256 13.06 15.91 10.77
N ASN A 257 12.75 15.87 9.49
CA ASN A 257 11.55 15.21 8.96
C ASN A 257 11.80 13.75 8.50
N ILE A 258 13.00 13.23 8.73
CA ILE A 258 13.20 11.78 8.55
C ILE A 258 12.47 11.02 9.65
N VAL A 259 11.75 9.96 9.24
CA VAL A 259 11.12 9.04 10.17
C VAL A 259 12.06 7.87 10.45
N CYS A 260 12.47 7.13 9.41
CA CYS A 260 13.49 6.08 9.54
C CYS A 260 14.00 5.57 8.19
N GLU A 261 15.08 4.80 8.23
CA GLU A 261 15.55 3.94 7.14
C GLU A 261 15.03 2.53 7.35
N ILE A 262 14.32 1.99 6.37
CA ILE A 262 13.76 0.64 6.40
C ILE A 262 14.62 -0.25 5.52
N VAL A 263 15.17 -1.30 6.11
CA VAL A 263 15.96 -2.31 5.40
C VAL A 263 15.03 -3.43 4.94
N VAL A 264 14.93 -3.62 3.64
CA VAL A 264 14.03 -4.59 2.99
C VAL A 264 14.86 -5.72 2.39
N GLN A 265 14.80 -6.92 2.93
CA GLN A 265 15.49 -8.08 2.38
C GLN A 265 14.78 -8.56 1.11
N LYS A 266 15.53 -8.62 -0.03
CA LYS A 266 15.01 -9.09 -1.34
C LYS A 266 15.27 -10.55 -1.61
N THR A 267 16.44 -11.05 -1.21
CA THR A 267 16.91 -12.41 -1.54
C THR A 267 17.61 -13.05 -0.33
N GLY A 268 17.72 -14.36 -0.34
CA GLY A 268 18.40 -15.13 0.71
C GLY A 268 19.94 -15.18 0.60
N GLY A 269 20.49 -14.57 -0.43
CA GLY A 269 21.93 -14.55 -0.74
C GLY A 269 22.23 -15.03 -2.14
N GLN A 270 23.23 -14.43 -2.77
CA GLN A 270 23.79 -14.81 -4.06
C GLN A 270 25.31 -14.88 -3.93
N SER A 271 25.96 -15.70 -4.77
CA SER A 271 27.42 -15.73 -4.79
C SER A 271 27.97 -14.39 -5.34
N ALA A 272 28.80 -13.74 -4.54
CA ALA A 272 29.47 -12.49 -4.89
C ALA A 272 30.96 -12.59 -4.56
N ARG A 273 31.79 -11.75 -5.15
CA ARG A 273 33.23 -11.68 -4.85
C ARG A 273 33.50 -11.29 -3.39
N PHE A 274 32.65 -10.46 -2.82
CA PHE A 274 32.67 -10.01 -1.44
C PHE A 274 31.31 -10.35 -0.79
N LEU A 275 30.85 -9.58 0.19
CA LEU A 275 29.52 -9.71 0.75
C LEU A 275 28.47 -9.38 -0.32
N SER A 276 27.48 -10.26 -0.47
CA SER A 276 26.39 -10.03 -1.40
C SER A 276 25.42 -8.98 -0.86
N SER A 277 25.00 -8.04 -1.70
CA SER A 277 23.89 -7.14 -1.39
C SER A 277 22.58 -7.91 -1.52
N VAL A 278 21.88 -8.07 -0.39
CA VAL A 278 20.64 -8.85 -0.30
C VAL A 278 19.41 -8.00 0.03
N ALA A 279 19.62 -6.69 0.21
CA ALA A 279 18.57 -5.78 0.67
C ALA A 279 18.52 -4.49 -0.17
N ASP A 280 17.30 -3.92 -0.25
CA ASP A 280 17.09 -2.51 -0.61
C ASP A 280 16.82 -1.70 0.66
N ILE A 281 16.97 -0.40 0.52
CA ILE A 281 16.65 0.57 1.56
C ILE A 281 15.42 1.37 1.11
N CYS A 282 14.43 1.45 1.97
CA CYS A 282 13.31 2.35 1.79
C CYS A 282 13.45 3.53 2.76
N LEU A 283 13.72 4.71 2.25
CA LEU A 283 13.85 5.94 3.01
C LEU A 283 12.46 6.51 3.29
N TRP A 284 12.11 6.68 4.54
CA TRP A 284 10.82 7.24 4.95
C TRP A 284 10.99 8.63 5.52
N TYR A 285 10.38 9.60 4.83
CA TYR A 285 10.27 10.99 5.27
C TYR A 285 8.81 11.41 5.39
N SER A 286 8.55 12.35 6.28
CA SER A 286 7.29 13.09 6.36
C SER A 286 7.45 14.50 5.81
N LYS A 287 6.35 15.16 5.48
CA LYS A 287 6.38 16.61 5.20
C LYS A 287 6.61 17.42 6.49
N SER A 288 5.99 16.97 7.59
CA SER A 288 6.22 17.46 8.95
C SER A 288 6.12 16.29 9.92
N VAL A 289 7.20 15.99 10.65
CA VAL A 289 7.24 14.85 11.58
C VAL A 289 6.28 15.04 12.75
N ASP A 290 6.06 16.28 13.18
CA ASP A 290 5.16 16.61 14.30
C ASP A 290 3.69 16.34 13.97
N LEU A 291 3.33 16.37 12.67
CA LEU A 291 1.97 16.14 12.18
C LEU A 291 1.80 14.76 11.54
N LEU A 292 2.82 13.93 11.57
CA LEU A 292 2.87 12.65 10.88
C LEU A 292 1.66 11.76 11.20
N LYS A 293 0.95 11.33 10.17
CA LYS A 293 -0.05 10.25 10.30
C LYS A 293 0.69 8.91 10.34
N TYR A 294 0.57 8.22 11.48
CA TYR A 294 1.23 6.93 11.69
C TYR A 294 0.28 5.88 12.26
N ARG A 295 0.32 4.68 11.70
CA ARG A 295 -0.37 3.48 12.15
C ARG A 295 0.66 2.39 12.39
N GLN A 296 0.81 1.95 13.66
CA GLN A 296 1.77 0.92 14.01
C GLN A 296 1.39 -0.43 13.38
N PRO A 297 2.24 -1.05 12.56
CA PRO A 297 2.02 -2.40 12.06
C PRO A 297 2.49 -3.44 13.09
N TYR A 298 1.78 -4.56 13.16
CA TYR A 298 2.03 -5.63 14.11
C TYR A 298 2.26 -6.97 13.41
N ARG A 299 2.93 -7.88 14.10
CA ARG A 299 3.07 -9.29 13.76
C ARG A 299 2.64 -10.18 14.90
N ASP A 300 2.11 -11.36 14.58
CA ASP A 300 1.76 -12.37 15.57
C ASP A 300 3.01 -12.92 16.27
N LYS A 301 2.94 -13.05 17.59
CA LYS A 301 3.95 -13.72 18.38
C LYS A 301 3.74 -15.23 18.35
N THR A 302 4.81 -15.99 18.09
CA THR A 302 4.81 -17.44 18.20
C THR A 302 5.63 -17.83 19.43
N ALA A 303 5.06 -18.65 20.31
CA ALA A 303 5.72 -19.12 21.51
C ALA A 303 6.97 -19.96 21.16
N GLY A 304 8.07 -19.68 21.83
CA GLY A 304 9.31 -20.45 21.67
C GLY A 304 10.06 -20.28 20.35
N ILE A 305 9.55 -19.45 19.42
CA ILE A 305 10.13 -19.26 18.08
C ILE A 305 10.58 -17.82 17.86
N GLY A 306 11.77 -17.66 17.24
CA GLY A 306 12.31 -16.40 16.72
C GLY A 306 13.26 -15.66 17.65
N HIS A 307 13.99 -14.69 17.10
CA HIS A 307 14.89 -13.79 17.81
C HIS A 307 14.10 -12.62 18.40
N GLY A 308 13.18 -12.84 19.32
CA GLY A 308 12.38 -11.75 19.81
C GLY A 308 11.60 -12.04 21.08
N SER A 309 10.56 -11.25 21.32
CA SER A 309 9.76 -11.34 22.53
C SER A 309 9.01 -12.68 22.68
N GLY A 310 8.77 -13.41 21.60
CA GLY A 310 8.09 -14.72 21.61
C GLY A 310 8.94 -15.87 22.17
N ALA A 311 10.24 -15.88 21.89
CA ALA A 311 11.16 -16.94 22.33
C ALA A 311 11.25 -17.14 23.85
N ARG A 312 10.90 -16.11 24.64
CA ARG A 312 10.98 -16.12 26.11
C ARG A 312 9.71 -16.64 26.79
N TYR A 313 8.66 -16.99 26.04
CA TYR A 313 7.42 -17.58 26.56
C TYR A 313 7.51 -19.10 26.48
N ASP A 314 8.45 -19.65 27.26
CA ASP A 314 8.83 -21.07 27.27
C ASP A 314 8.11 -21.88 28.34
N GLN A 315 7.41 -21.22 29.24
CA GLN A 315 6.68 -21.86 30.32
C GLN A 315 5.19 -21.97 30.00
N LYS A 316 4.54 -22.98 30.53
CA LYS A 316 3.09 -23.22 30.39
C LYS A 316 2.45 -23.27 31.77
N ASP A 317 1.24 -22.73 31.88
CA ASP A 317 0.40 -22.89 33.06
C ASP A 317 -0.46 -24.18 33.00
N GLU A 318 -1.28 -24.40 34.00
CA GLU A 318 -2.18 -25.56 34.10
C GLU A 318 -3.24 -25.63 32.96
N ALA A 319 -3.48 -24.52 32.31
CA ALA A 319 -4.40 -24.40 31.17
C ALA A 319 -3.68 -24.42 29.79
N ASP A 320 -2.41 -24.86 29.77
CA ASP A 320 -1.54 -24.91 28.58
C ASP A 320 -1.23 -23.52 27.97
N ARG A 321 -1.47 -22.43 28.70
CA ARG A 321 -1.18 -21.07 28.23
C ARG A 321 0.30 -20.76 28.43
N HIS A 322 0.95 -20.26 27.38
CA HIS A 322 2.34 -19.84 27.42
C HIS A 322 2.54 -18.55 28.21
N TYR A 323 3.53 -18.55 29.10
CA TYR A 323 3.85 -17.37 29.90
C TYR A 323 5.37 -17.23 30.15
N ARG A 324 5.76 -16.05 30.63
CA ARG A 324 7.09 -15.76 31.14
C ARG A 324 7.04 -14.98 32.44
N TRP A 325 8.09 -15.10 33.22
CA TRP A 325 8.29 -14.28 34.42
C TRP A 325 8.94 -12.94 34.08
N THR A 326 8.45 -11.86 34.66
CA THR A 326 9.00 -10.51 34.53
C THR A 326 9.10 -9.85 35.91
N SER A 327 10.00 -8.85 36.03
CA SER A 327 10.22 -8.16 37.31
C SER A 327 8.99 -7.35 37.75
N LEU A 328 8.60 -7.49 39.04
CA LEU A 328 7.63 -6.63 39.72
C LEU A 328 8.31 -5.37 40.35
N VAL A 329 9.64 -5.25 40.27
CA VAL A 329 10.40 -4.16 40.90
C VAL A 329 10.73 -3.06 39.90
N SER A 330 10.62 -1.81 40.32
CA SER A 330 10.92 -0.59 39.60
C SER A 330 11.94 0.25 40.38
N SER A 331 12.71 1.08 39.68
CA SER A 331 13.60 2.09 40.32
C SER A 331 12.83 3.34 40.81
N ARG A 332 11.54 3.48 40.43
CA ARG A 332 10.72 4.66 40.78
C ARG A 332 9.74 4.35 41.91
N PRO A 333 9.57 5.28 42.92
CA PRO A 333 8.57 5.12 43.96
C PRO A 333 7.12 5.03 43.38
N PRO A 334 6.09 4.59 44.18
CA PRO A 334 6.05 4.62 45.64
C PRO A 334 6.07 3.27 46.40
N GLY A 335 6.24 2.12 45.79
CA GLY A 335 5.86 0.85 46.39
C GLY A 335 6.93 0.12 47.21
N SER A 336 7.18 0.46 48.52
CA SER A 336 8.13 -0.30 49.39
C SER A 336 7.44 -1.02 50.58
N PHE A 337 6.16 -1.29 50.50
CA PHE A 337 5.38 -1.98 51.56
C PHE A 337 5.67 -3.50 51.55
N PRO A 338 5.46 -4.18 52.71
CA PRO A 338 5.50 -5.63 52.74
C PRO A 338 4.22 -6.22 52.13
N VAL A 339 4.39 -7.33 51.38
CA VAL A 339 3.30 -8.07 50.79
C VAL A 339 3.27 -9.47 51.36
N ASP A 340 2.12 -9.93 51.84
CA ASP A 340 1.90 -11.33 52.19
C ASP A 340 1.51 -12.10 50.89
N PHE A 341 2.32 -13.15 50.60
CA PHE A 341 2.03 -14.04 49.50
C PHE A 341 2.30 -15.48 49.92
N HIS A 342 1.24 -16.28 49.94
CA HIS A 342 1.24 -17.67 50.42
C HIS A 342 1.83 -17.84 51.82
N GLY A 343 1.39 -17.00 52.77
CA GLY A 343 1.80 -17.05 54.19
C GLY A 343 3.21 -16.56 54.45
N LYS A 344 3.87 -15.96 53.45
CA LYS A 344 5.23 -15.40 53.60
C LYS A 344 5.23 -13.92 53.25
N GLN A 345 5.88 -13.12 54.09
CA GLN A 345 6.07 -11.70 53.83
C GLN A 345 7.27 -11.44 52.87
N TRP A 346 6.96 -10.65 51.85
CA TRP A 346 7.94 -10.27 50.83
C TRP A 346 8.10 -8.74 50.77
N ARG A 347 9.34 -8.31 50.51
CA ARG A 347 9.68 -6.91 50.25
C ARG A 347 10.59 -6.82 49.03
N PRO A 348 10.58 -5.71 48.25
CA PRO A 348 11.53 -5.53 47.18
C PRO A 348 12.93 -5.45 47.74
N ARG A 349 13.87 -6.20 47.16
CA ARG A 349 15.29 -6.20 47.62
C ARG A 349 15.99 -4.86 47.37
N ALA A 350 15.66 -4.22 46.26
CA ALA A 350 16.11 -2.90 45.88
C ALA A 350 15.00 -2.27 45.03
N GLY A 351 14.77 -0.96 45.17
CA GLY A 351 13.72 -0.24 44.44
C GLY A 351 12.33 -0.41 45.08
N TYR A 352 11.34 -0.38 44.26
CA TYR A 352 9.91 -0.25 44.65
C TYR A 352 9.07 -1.24 43.89
N TRP A 353 7.91 -1.68 44.43
CA TRP A 353 6.94 -2.43 43.66
C TRP A 353 6.38 -1.56 42.52
N LYS A 354 6.07 -2.17 41.38
CA LYS A 354 5.48 -1.48 40.21
C LYS A 354 4.04 -1.03 40.39
N THR A 355 3.38 -1.39 41.49
CA THR A 355 2.01 -1.05 41.82
C THR A 355 1.83 -0.83 43.33
N GLY A 356 0.73 -0.19 43.71
CA GLY A 356 0.33 -0.02 45.12
C GLY A 356 -0.23 -1.31 45.72
N GLU A 357 -0.54 -1.28 47.01
CA GLU A 357 -0.98 -2.43 47.82
C GLU A 357 -2.28 -3.07 47.26
N GLU A 358 -3.30 -2.26 46.96
CA GLU A 358 -4.55 -2.74 46.37
C GLU A 358 -4.32 -3.41 45.00
N GLY A 359 -3.51 -2.76 44.15
CA GLY A 359 -3.18 -3.31 42.83
C GLY A 359 -2.39 -4.62 42.94
N PHE A 360 -1.55 -4.76 43.98
CA PHE A 360 -0.85 -6.00 44.25
C PHE A 360 -1.82 -7.11 44.67
N GLY A 361 -2.80 -6.79 45.50
CA GLY A 361 -3.88 -7.69 45.87
C GLY A 361 -4.67 -8.20 44.66
N ARG A 362 -5.02 -7.31 43.74
CA ARG A 362 -5.70 -7.69 42.46
C ARG A 362 -4.84 -8.58 41.58
N LEU A 363 -3.55 -8.31 41.48
CA LEU A 363 -2.62 -9.19 40.74
C LEU A 363 -2.53 -10.58 41.36
N THR A 364 -2.58 -10.68 42.70
CA THR A 364 -2.61 -11.96 43.41
C THR A 364 -3.91 -12.72 43.12
N LYS A 365 -5.06 -12.04 43.25
CA LYS A 365 -6.38 -12.60 42.93
C LYS A 365 -6.50 -13.05 41.48
N ALA A 366 -5.85 -12.36 40.56
CA ALA A 366 -5.79 -12.70 39.15
C ALA A 366 -4.77 -13.83 38.79
N GLY A 367 -4.08 -14.39 39.80
CA GLY A 367 -3.06 -15.46 39.56
C GLY A 367 -1.84 -15.00 38.78
N ARG A 368 -1.51 -13.68 38.86
CA ARG A 368 -0.44 -13.06 38.07
C ARG A 368 0.88 -12.90 38.84
N ILE A 369 0.96 -13.38 40.05
CA ILE A 369 2.16 -13.34 40.90
C ILE A 369 2.71 -14.73 41.13
N GLY A 370 4.01 -14.85 41.17
CA GLY A 370 4.69 -16.07 41.56
C GLY A 370 5.93 -15.80 42.41
N ALA A 371 6.19 -16.69 43.36
CA ALA A 371 7.37 -16.61 44.24
C ALA A 371 8.58 -17.20 43.56
N GLY A 372 9.63 -16.41 43.39
CA GLY A 372 10.96 -16.87 43.04
C GLY A 372 11.79 -17.18 44.27
N ARG A 373 13.12 -17.46 44.10
CA ARG A 373 14.03 -17.76 45.26
C ARG A 373 14.14 -16.57 46.22
N SER A 374 14.10 -15.36 45.75
CA SER A 374 14.40 -14.17 46.54
C SER A 374 13.48 -12.98 46.30
N THR A 375 12.55 -13.05 45.38
CA THR A 375 11.64 -11.97 45.02
C THR A 375 10.37 -12.52 44.39
N LEU A 376 9.31 -11.72 44.40
CA LEU A 376 8.11 -12.00 43.66
C LEU A 376 8.27 -11.54 42.19
N SER A 377 7.65 -12.28 41.27
CA SER A 377 7.70 -12.03 39.86
C SER A 377 6.27 -11.94 39.26
N TYR A 378 6.11 -11.16 38.21
CA TYR A 378 4.87 -11.04 37.47
C TYR A 378 4.81 -12.07 36.36
N LYS A 379 3.72 -12.85 36.34
CA LYS A 379 3.39 -13.81 35.28
C LYS A 379 2.72 -13.06 34.14
N ARG A 380 3.44 -12.94 33.01
CA ARG A 380 2.93 -12.34 31.77
C ARG A 380 2.61 -13.44 30.77
N PHE A 381 1.36 -13.55 30.36
CA PHE A 381 0.96 -14.50 29.34
C PHE A 381 1.29 -14.01 27.93
N LEU A 382 1.43 -14.95 26.99
CA LEU A 382 1.60 -14.62 25.56
C LEU A 382 0.35 -13.88 25.05
N ASP A 383 -0.83 -14.35 25.48
CA ASP A 383 -2.14 -13.83 25.08
C ASP A 383 -2.45 -12.46 25.69
N ASP A 384 -1.67 -11.99 26.68
CA ASP A 384 -1.79 -10.62 27.18
C ASP A 384 -1.52 -9.57 26.09
N PHE A 385 -0.62 -9.89 25.16
CA PHE A 385 -0.35 -9.13 23.95
C PHE A 385 0.24 -10.07 22.90
N PRO A 386 -0.59 -10.76 22.10
CA PRO A 386 -0.15 -11.78 21.16
C PRO A 386 0.53 -11.24 19.92
N ALA A 387 0.75 -9.93 19.85
CA ALA A 387 1.41 -9.25 18.76
C ALA A 387 2.71 -8.55 19.20
N TYR A 388 3.60 -8.29 18.27
CA TYR A 388 4.76 -7.41 18.46
C TYR A 388 4.87 -6.40 17.33
N GLU A 389 5.36 -5.22 17.65
CA GLU A 389 5.57 -4.13 16.71
C GLU A 389 6.59 -4.52 15.64
N ILE A 390 6.32 -4.21 14.38
CA ILE A 390 7.26 -4.38 13.29
C ILE A 390 8.31 -3.24 13.39
N SER A 391 9.58 -3.63 13.37
CA SER A 391 10.71 -2.68 13.33
C SER A 391 11.04 -2.28 11.89
N ASN A 392 12.07 -1.47 11.72
CA ASN A 392 12.58 -1.04 10.41
C ASN A 392 13.43 -2.10 9.68
N LEU A 393 13.52 -3.33 10.18
CA LEU A 393 14.18 -4.44 9.50
C LEU A 393 13.14 -5.45 9.02
N TRP A 394 12.92 -5.50 7.69
CA TRP A 394 11.91 -6.35 7.06
C TRP A 394 12.54 -7.53 6.34
N THR A 395 12.55 -8.68 6.98
CA THR A 395 13.13 -9.92 6.45
C THR A 395 12.09 -10.90 5.92
N ASP A 396 10.81 -10.60 6.08
CA ASP A 396 9.66 -11.47 5.79
C ASP A 396 8.86 -11.05 4.55
N VAL A 397 9.33 -10.05 3.84
CA VAL A 397 8.67 -9.49 2.66
C VAL A 397 9.37 -9.90 1.35
N ALA A 398 10.31 -10.84 1.43
CA ALA A 398 11.12 -11.27 0.30
C ALA A 398 10.25 -12.01 -0.75
N GLY A 399 10.42 -11.58 -2.00
CA GLY A 399 9.95 -12.27 -3.20
C GLY A 399 8.46 -12.13 -3.49
N SER A 400 8.14 -11.72 -4.71
CA SER A 400 6.83 -11.99 -5.32
C SER A 400 6.97 -13.26 -6.17
N PRO A 401 6.23 -14.35 -5.93
CA PRO A 401 6.28 -15.53 -6.78
C PRO A 401 5.78 -15.24 -8.21
N ASP A 402 4.90 -14.25 -8.37
CA ASP A 402 4.24 -13.91 -9.63
C ASP A 402 4.72 -12.55 -10.16
N LYS A 403 6.03 -12.47 -10.53
CA LYS A 403 6.55 -11.25 -11.16
C LYS A 403 6.02 -11.13 -12.60
N VAL A 404 5.34 -10.04 -12.88
CA VAL A 404 4.84 -9.67 -14.22
C VAL A 404 5.78 -8.67 -14.92
N TYR A 405 6.55 -7.91 -14.15
CA TYR A 405 7.47 -6.88 -14.63
C TYR A 405 8.90 -7.16 -14.19
N VAL A 406 9.90 -6.67 -14.96
CA VAL A 406 11.34 -6.98 -14.76
C VAL A 406 11.82 -6.58 -13.37
N VAL A 407 11.45 -5.38 -12.91
CA VAL A 407 11.85 -4.82 -11.61
C VAL A 407 10.58 -4.59 -10.78
N GLN A 408 9.94 -5.67 -10.34
CA GLN A 408 8.71 -5.57 -9.56
C GLN A 408 9.01 -5.65 -8.06
N THR A 409 8.63 -4.61 -7.34
CA THR A 409 8.65 -4.58 -5.87
C THR A 409 7.60 -5.50 -5.28
N ALA A 410 7.95 -6.18 -4.19
CA ALA A 410 7.02 -7.08 -3.50
C ALA A 410 5.81 -6.30 -2.96
N PRO A 411 4.56 -6.73 -3.24
CA PRO A 411 3.36 -6.03 -2.77
C PRO A 411 3.33 -5.79 -1.26
N ALA A 412 3.88 -6.71 -0.47
CA ALA A 412 3.94 -6.60 0.99
C ALA A 412 4.75 -5.39 1.49
N VAL A 413 5.78 -4.97 0.74
CA VAL A 413 6.56 -3.75 1.08
C VAL A 413 5.70 -2.51 0.91
N VAL A 414 5.09 -2.38 -0.27
CA VAL A 414 4.21 -1.24 -0.60
C VAL A 414 3.01 -1.20 0.34
N GLN A 415 2.42 -2.36 0.63
CA GLN A 415 1.30 -2.49 1.57
C GLN A 415 1.65 -1.93 2.96
N ARG A 416 2.80 -2.30 3.52
CA ARG A 416 3.22 -1.79 4.82
C ARG A 416 3.40 -0.28 4.79
N CYS A 417 4.07 0.26 3.78
CA CYS A 417 4.24 1.70 3.63
C CYS A 417 2.89 2.45 3.58
N ILE A 418 1.96 1.97 2.76
CA ILE A 418 0.63 2.58 2.61
C ILE A 418 -0.17 2.48 3.91
N LEU A 419 -0.18 1.31 4.57
CA LEU A 419 -0.94 1.10 5.80
C LEU A 419 -0.40 1.92 6.97
N MET A 420 0.92 2.12 7.05
CA MET A 420 1.54 2.94 8.10
C MET A 420 1.19 4.42 7.99
N ALA A 421 1.06 4.95 6.76
CA ALA A 421 1.03 6.39 6.52
C ALA A 421 -0.32 6.93 6.01
N SER A 422 -1.32 6.08 5.78
CA SER A 422 -2.61 6.48 5.20
C SER A 422 -3.79 5.71 5.78
N ASP A 423 -4.98 6.28 5.65
CA ASP A 423 -6.26 5.66 5.99
C ASP A 423 -7.09 5.37 4.71
N PRO A 424 -8.13 4.52 4.78
CA PRO A 424 -9.07 4.34 3.67
C PRO A 424 -9.64 5.69 3.18
N GLY A 425 -9.70 5.87 1.86
CA GLY A 425 -10.13 7.13 1.24
C GLY A 425 -9.02 8.18 1.07
N ASP A 426 -7.84 8.03 1.69
CA ASP A 426 -6.68 8.90 1.45
C ASP A 426 -6.12 8.72 0.04
N LEU A 427 -5.41 9.72 -0.47
CA LEU A 427 -4.81 9.70 -1.80
C LEU A 427 -3.35 9.23 -1.74
N VAL A 428 -3.05 8.22 -2.54
CA VAL A 428 -1.71 7.67 -2.75
C VAL A 428 -1.21 8.04 -4.15
N LEU A 429 0.02 8.48 -4.26
CA LEU A 429 0.68 8.81 -5.53
C LEU A 429 1.89 7.91 -5.75
N ASP A 430 2.03 7.41 -6.97
CA ASP A 430 3.21 6.68 -7.46
C ASP A 430 3.74 7.38 -8.71
N PRO A 431 4.89 8.10 -8.62
CA PRO A 431 5.49 8.78 -9.76
C PRO A 431 6.19 7.85 -10.76
N THR A 432 6.31 6.55 -10.44
CA THR A 432 7.07 5.54 -11.19
C THR A 432 6.33 4.21 -11.23
N CYS A 433 5.18 4.21 -11.86
CA CYS A 433 4.17 3.14 -11.85
C CYS A 433 4.71 1.71 -12.04
N GLY A 434 5.61 1.51 -13.01
CA GLY A 434 6.07 0.18 -13.39
C GLY A 434 4.90 -0.78 -13.67
N SER A 435 4.83 -1.88 -12.93
CA SER A 435 3.74 -2.86 -13.05
C SER A 435 2.45 -2.50 -12.30
N GLY A 436 2.34 -1.28 -11.76
CA GLY A 436 1.16 -0.83 -11.01
C GLY A 436 1.00 -1.47 -9.62
N THR A 437 2.08 -1.85 -8.97
CA THR A 437 2.01 -2.49 -7.64
C THR A 437 1.38 -1.54 -6.61
N THR A 438 1.80 -0.28 -6.60
CA THR A 438 1.26 0.73 -5.67
C THR A 438 -0.24 0.96 -5.90
N ALA A 439 -0.66 1.11 -7.15
CA ALA A 439 -2.06 1.30 -7.50
C ALA A 439 -2.92 0.08 -7.10
N ALA A 440 -2.44 -1.15 -7.35
CA ALA A 440 -3.14 -2.38 -6.98
C ALA A 440 -3.26 -2.53 -5.46
N VAL A 441 -2.21 -2.21 -4.70
CA VAL A 441 -2.22 -2.24 -3.23
C VAL A 441 -3.12 -1.12 -2.68
N ALA A 442 -3.02 0.11 -3.19
CA ALA A 442 -3.88 1.21 -2.78
C ALA A 442 -5.36 0.88 -3.00
N GLU A 443 -5.69 0.31 -4.17
CA GLU A 443 -7.04 -0.18 -4.47
C GLU A 443 -7.46 -1.27 -3.49
N GLN A 444 -6.61 -2.29 -3.23
CA GLN A 444 -6.91 -3.36 -2.28
C GLN A 444 -7.30 -2.83 -0.91
N TRP A 445 -6.65 -1.79 -0.45
CA TRP A 445 -6.85 -1.22 0.88
C TRP A 445 -7.79 0.00 0.91
N GLY A 446 -8.54 0.23 -0.17
CA GLY A 446 -9.56 1.28 -0.23
C GLY A 446 -9.01 2.70 -0.26
N ARG A 447 -7.77 2.88 -0.73
CA ARG A 447 -7.17 4.21 -0.97
C ARG A 447 -7.49 4.66 -2.38
N ARG A 448 -7.56 5.97 -2.57
CA ARG A 448 -7.53 6.60 -3.90
C ARG A 448 -6.11 6.57 -4.41
N TRP A 449 -5.93 6.45 -5.73
CA TRP A 449 -4.58 6.38 -6.28
C TRP A 449 -4.44 7.16 -7.58
N ILE A 450 -3.22 7.68 -7.77
CA ILE A 450 -2.71 8.25 -9.02
C ILE A 450 -1.37 7.57 -9.27
N THR A 451 -1.17 7.06 -10.48
CA THR A 451 0.10 6.47 -10.88
C THR A 451 0.57 7.02 -12.21
N ILE A 452 1.88 7.22 -12.35
CA ILE A 452 2.48 7.91 -13.48
C ILE A 452 3.60 7.04 -14.04
N ASP A 453 3.72 6.96 -15.36
CA ASP A 453 4.87 6.35 -16.03
C ASP A 453 5.11 7.00 -17.40
N THR A 454 6.35 6.96 -17.86
CA THR A 454 6.72 7.34 -19.23
C THR A 454 6.54 6.18 -20.20
N SER A 455 6.41 4.95 -19.70
CA SER A 455 6.30 3.72 -20.48
C SER A 455 4.85 3.31 -20.70
N ARG A 456 4.44 3.23 -21.98
CA ARG A 456 3.13 2.66 -22.35
C ARG A 456 3.01 1.19 -22.00
N VAL A 457 4.13 0.45 -22.08
CA VAL A 457 4.18 -0.98 -21.72
C VAL A 457 3.91 -1.16 -20.23
N ALA A 458 4.53 -0.33 -19.38
CA ALA A 458 4.30 -0.34 -17.95
C ALA A 458 2.82 -0.06 -17.63
N LEU A 459 2.25 1.01 -18.20
CA LEU A 459 0.85 1.36 -17.99
C LEU A 459 -0.12 0.32 -18.55
N ALA A 460 0.18 -0.32 -19.69
CA ALA A 460 -0.64 -1.40 -20.22
C ALA A 460 -0.68 -2.62 -19.29
N LEU A 461 0.47 -3.00 -18.71
CA LEU A 461 0.56 -4.07 -17.71
C LEU A 461 -0.17 -3.71 -16.42
N ALA A 462 0.02 -2.48 -15.92
CA ALA A 462 -0.67 -1.98 -14.74
C ALA A 462 -2.19 -1.96 -14.95
N ARG A 463 -2.65 -1.49 -16.12
CA ARG A 463 -4.06 -1.47 -16.50
C ARG A 463 -4.65 -2.88 -16.53
N ALA A 464 -4.00 -3.83 -17.18
CA ALA A 464 -4.43 -5.22 -17.25
C ALA A 464 -4.51 -5.84 -15.85
N ARG A 465 -3.52 -5.60 -14.99
CA ARG A 465 -3.48 -6.06 -13.61
C ARG A 465 -4.65 -5.52 -12.78
N ILE A 466 -4.90 -4.22 -12.84
CA ILE A 466 -5.96 -3.57 -12.06
C ILE A 466 -7.35 -4.01 -12.54
N MET A 467 -7.55 -4.10 -13.85
CA MET A 467 -8.82 -4.56 -14.42
C MET A 467 -9.15 -6.01 -14.11
N GLY A 468 -8.13 -6.89 -14.13
CA GLY A 468 -8.28 -8.32 -13.86
C GLY A 468 -8.29 -8.69 -12.38
N ALA A 469 -7.90 -7.76 -11.49
CA ALA A 469 -7.77 -8.06 -10.07
C ALA A 469 -9.13 -8.18 -9.38
N ARG A 470 -9.18 -9.12 -8.42
CA ARG A 470 -10.26 -9.23 -7.44
C ARG A 470 -9.70 -8.94 -6.07
N TYR A 471 -10.46 -8.21 -5.30
CA TYR A 471 -10.09 -7.79 -3.96
C TYR A 471 -11.12 -8.29 -2.95
N PRO A 472 -10.73 -8.57 -1.70
CA PRO A 472 -11.67 -8.82 -0.63
C PRO A 472 -12.53 -7.57 -0.39
N TYR A 473 -13.79 -7.78 0.00
CA TYR A 473 -14.66 -6.70 0.44
C TYR A 473 -14.55 -6.58 1.96
N TYR A 474 -13.85 -5.55 2.44
CA TYR A 474 -13.73 -5.26 3.86
C TYR A 474 -14.95 -4.52 4.38
N LEU A 475 -15.40 -4.85 5.59
CA LEU A 475 -16.55 -4.20 6.22
C LEU A 475 -16.24 -2.73 6.52
N LEU A 476 -16.98 -1.81 5.90
CA LEU A 476 -16.88 -0.39 6.21
C LEU A 476 -17.40 -0.12 7.63
N ALA A 477 -16.69 0.67 8.41
CA ALA A 477 -17.15 1.09 9.74
C ALA A 477 -18.48 1.83 9.67
N ASP A 478 -18.71 2.60 8.60
CA ASP A 478 -19.95 3.31 8.29
C ASP A 478 -20.90 2.49 7.39
N SER A 479 -21.09 1.21 7.71
CA SER A 479 -22.12 0.34 7.11
C SER A 479 -22.97 -0.31 8.21
N ALA A 480 -24.14 -0.82 7.86
CA ALA A 480 -24.99 -1.49 8.82
C ALA A 480 -24.30 -2.73 9.42
N GLU A 481 -23.70 -3.54 8.55
CA GLU A 481 -22.94 -4.74 8.93
C GLU A 481 -21.69 -4.37 9.76
N GLY A 482 -21.01 -3.27 9.38
CA GLY A 482 -19.84 -2.78 10.11
C GLY A 482 -20.17 -2.31 11.51
N LYS A 483 -21.24 -1.52 11.68
CA LYS A 483 -21.71 -1.07 13.00
C LYS A 483 -22.14 -2.23 13.89
N GLN A 484 -22.79 -3.24 13.31
CA GLN A 484 -23.14 -4.45 14.05
C GLN A 484 -21.89 -5.20 14.50
N LYS A 485 -20.90 -5.36 13.59
CA LYS A 485 -19.64 -6.03 13.90
C LYS A 485 -18.84 -5.28 14.97
N GLU A 486 -18.79 -3.96 14.89
CA GLU A 486 -18.15 -3.11 15.89
C GLU A 486 -18.81 -3.26 17.27
N ALA A 487 -20.15 -3.28 17.31
CA ALA A 487 -20.92 -3.48 18.54
C ALA A 487 -20.69 -4.87 19.16
N GLU A 488 -20.56 -5.91 18.34
CA GLU A 488 -20.18 -7.25 18.80
C GLU A 488 -18.79 -7.25 19.47
N LEU A 489 -17.80 -6.61 18.81
CA LEU A 489 -16.42 -6.54 19.31
C LEU A 489 -16.31 -5.73 20.61
N THR A 490 -17.02 -4.62 20.69
CA THR A 490 -17.00 -3.72 21.85
C THR A 490 -18.01 -4.12 22.93
N ARG A 491 -18.88 -5.10 22.65
CA ARG A 491 -19.99 -5.51 23.53
C ARG A 491 -20.92 -4.35 23.90
N THR A 492 -21.17 -3.49 22.92
CA THR A 492 -22.06 -2.34 23.01
C THR A 492 -23.30 -2.52 22.15
N ILE A 493 -24.25 -1.61 22.27
CA ILE A 493 -25.41 -1.55 21.35
C ILE A 493 -24.95 -0.86 20.06
N PRO A 494 -25.35 -1.36 18.87
CA PRO A 494 -25.01 -0.70 17.60
C PRO A 494 -25.47 0.77 17.60
N SER A 495 -24.61 1.65 17.07
CA SER A 495 -24.95 3.08 16.93
C SER A 495 -26.19 3.27 16.06
N PRO A 496 -27.19 4.06 16.51
CA PRO A 496 -28.41 4.34 15.73
C PRO A 496 -28.17 5.36 14.59
N ASP A 497 -26.95 5.91 14.45
CA ASP A 497 -26.66 6.93 13.45
C ASP A 497 -26.91 6.41 12.04
N PRO A 498 -27.36 7.26 11.10
CA PRO A 498 -27.55 6.85 9.70
C PRO A 498 -26.23 6.36 9.10
N VAL A 499 -26.32 5.39 8.18
CA VAL A 499 -25.16 4.87 7.43
C VAL A 499 -25.09 5.55 6.07
N SER A 500 -23.91 6.04 5.71
CA SER A 500 -23.62 6.68 4.44
C SER A 500 -22.61 5.91 3.59
N GLN A 501 -22.11 4.78 4.10
CA GLN A 501 -21.08 3.96 3.49
C GLN A 501 -19.79 4.76 3.17
N ASN A 502 -19.46 5.71 4.02
CA ASN A 502 -18.32 6.58 3.86
C ASN A 502 -17.03 5.84 4.20
N ILE A 503 -16.23 5.54 3.16
CA ILE A 503 -14.96 4.82 3.31
C ILE A 503 -13.96 5.56 4.20
N ARG A 504 -14.04 6.88 4.31
CA ARG A 504 -13.14 7.68 5.17
C ARG A 504 -13.29 7.37 6.66
N GLN A 505 -14.41 6.77 7.07
CA GLN A 505 -14.57 6.28 8.44
C GLN A 505 -13.78 4.98 8.69
N GLY A 506 -13.13 4.44 7.66
CA GLY A 506 -12.28 3.26 7.74
C GLY A 506 -13.05 1.95 7.69
N PHE A 507 -12.33 0.88 8.01
CA PHE A 507 -12.87 -0.48 8.11
C PHE A 507 -13.05 -0.90 9.56
N VAL A 508 -13.80 -1.96 9.77
CA VAL A 508 -13.80 -2.66 11.05
C VAL A 508 -12.60 -3.59 11.08
N TYR A 509 -11.68 -3.35 12.01
CA TYR A 509 -10.42 -4.09 12.11
C TYR A 509 -10.45 -5.11 13.24
N GLU A 510 -9.70 -6.19 13.08
CA GLU A 510 -9.35 -7.06 14.20
C GLU A 510 -8.55 -6.29 15.24
N ARG A 511 -8.69 -6.72 16.50
CA ARG A 511 -8.02 -6.10 17.64
C ARG A 511 -7.33 -7.16 18.47
N VAL A 512 -6.21 -6.80 19.04
CA VAL A 512 -5.51 -7.62 20.02
C VAL A 512 -5.55 -6.91 21.38
N PRO A 513 -5.79 -7.65 22.47
CA PRO A 513 -5.74 -7.06 23.80
C PRO A 513 -4.29 -6.64 24.13
N HIS A 514 -4.15 -5.52 24.80
CA HIS A 514 -2.89 -5.06 25.35
C HIS A 514 -2.96 -5.05 26.88
N ILE A 515 -2.99 -6.25 27.45
CA ILE A 515 -3.09 -6.45 28.91
C ILE A 515 -1.74 -6.13 29.53
N THR A 516 -1.74 -5.14 30.40
CA THR A 516 -0.54 -4.69 31.13
C THR A 516 -0.72 -4.97 32.62
N LEU A 517 0.39 -4.99 33.37
CA LEU A 517 0.33 -5.04 34.84
C LEU A 517 -0.55 -3.93 35.40
N LYS A 518 -0.47 -2.72 34.84
CA LYS A 518 -1.25 -1.56 35.29
C LYS A 518 -2.75 -1.73 35.04
N SER A 519 -3.16 -2.28 33.87
CA SER A 519 -4.58 -2.51 33.56
C SER A 519 -5.21 -3.52 34.54
N ILE A 520 -4.46 -4.58 34.90
CA ILE A 520 -4.94 -5.57 35.92
C ILE A 520 -4.99 -4.94 37.31
N ALA A 521 -3.93 -4.25 37.74
CA ALA A 521 -3.84 -3.64 39.05
C ALA A 521 -4.94 -2.59 39.31
N ASN A 522 -5.39 -1.91 38.27
CA ASN A 522 -6.44 -0.88 38.35
C ASN A 522 -7.85 -1.45 38.12
N ASN A 523 -8.01 -2.72 37.83
CA ASN A 523 -9.33 -3.34 37.59
C ASN A 523 -10.02 -3.72 38.88
N THR A 524 -10.87 -2.83 39.41
CA THR A 524 -11.63 -3.03 40.65
C THR A 524 -12.69 -4.15 40.56
N GLU A 525 -13.13 -4.53 39.37
CA GLU A 525 -14.10 -5.62 39.20
C GLU A 525 -13.56 -6.98 39.66
N ILE A 526 -12.23 -7.14 39.62
CA ILE A 526 -11.55 -8.34 40.13
C ILE A 526 -11.91 -8.57 41.60
N ASP A 527 -12.01 -7.52 42.41
CA ASP A 527 -12.37 -7.62 43.81
C ASP A 527 -13.83 -8.10 43.96
N THR A 528 -14.77 -7.53 43.20
CA THR A 528 -16.17 -7.93 43.20
C THR A 528 -16.36 -9.39 42.74
N ILE A 529 -15.68 -9.81 41.68
CA ILE A 529 -15.72 -11.18 41.18
C ILE A 529 -15.16 -12.14 42.24
N TRP A 530 -14.04 -11.76 42.87
CA TRP A 530 -13.42 -12.56 43.91
C TRP A 530 -14.36 -12.78 45.06
N ASP A 531 -14.93 -11.72 45.61
CA ASP A 531 -15.85 -11.78 46.76
C ASP A 531 -17.13 -12.60 46.47
N LYS A 532 -17.67 -12.45 45.23
CA LYS A 532 -18.79 -13.26 44.76
C LYS A 532 -18.49 -14.77 44.83
N TRP A 533 -17.33 -15.18 44.33
CA TRP A 533 -16.97 -16.59 44.28
C TRP A 533 -16.50 -17.17 45.62
N GLN A 534 -15.96 -16.35 46.52
CA GLN A 534 -15.60 -16.79 47.87
C GLN A 534 -16.78 -17.35 48.64
N ASN A 535 -17.99 -16.83 48.44
CA ASN A 535 -19.20 -17.37 49.03
C ASN A 535 -19.48 -18.86 48.69
N SER A 536 -18.96 -19.33 47.56
CA SER A 536 -19.06 -20.74 47.13
C SER A 536 -17.80 -21.55 47.41
N LEU A 537 -16.64 -20.96 47.28
CA LEU A 537 -15.34 -21.63 47.42
C LEU A 537 -14.98 -21.93 48.88
N GLU A 538 -15.27 -21.00 49.79
CA GLU A 538 -14.92 -21.12 51.19
C GLU A 538 -15.63 -22.27 51.88
N PRO A 539 -16.97 -22.46 51.76
CA PRO A 539 -17.65 -23.62 52.30
C PRO A 539 -17.14 -24.95 51.77
N LEU A 540 -16.80 -25.01 50.46
CA LEU A 540 -16.23 -26.25 49.86
C LEU A 540 -14.81 -26.52 50.40
N ARG A 541 -13.99 -25.49 50.60
CA ARG A 541 -12.68 -25.63 51.26
C ARG A 541 -12.78 -26.14 52.70
N GLU A 542 -13.71 -25.59 53.47
CA GLU A 542 -13.96 -26.03 54.85
C GLU A 542 -14.43 -27.49 54.88
N GLN A 543 -15.29 -27.91 53.98
CA GLN A 543 -15.74 -29.30 53.84
C GLN A 543 -14.56 -30.24 53.51
N LEU A 544 -13.69 -29.84 52.60
CA LEU A 544 -12.48 -30.60 52.24
C LEU A 544 -11.55 -30.71 53.45
N ASN A 545 -11.28 -29.61 54.13
CA ASN A 545 -10.41 -29.57 55.30
C ASN A 545 -10.94 -30.45 56.43
N THR A 546 -12.24 -30.37 56.72
CA THR A 546 -12.89 -31.20 57.73
C THR A 546 -12.86 -32.69 57.38
N ALA A 547 -13.15 -33.04 56.12
CA ALA A 547 -13.22 -34.43 55.68
C ALA A 547 -11.83 -35.11 55.60
N LEU A 548 -10.77 -34.34 55.42
CA LEU A 548 -9.38 -34.84 55.28
C LEU A 548 -8.51 -34.56 56.47
N ASP A 549 -9.06 -33.97 57.54
CA ASP A 549 -8.29 -33.49 58.71
C ASP A 549 -7.11 -32.62 58.33
N LYS A 550 -7.37 -31.61 57.50
CA LYS A 550 -6.38 -30.65 57.01
C LYS A 550 -6.80 -29.21 57.34
N THR A 551 -5.79 -28.31 57.19
CA THR A 551 -6.00 -26.84 57.34
C THR A 551 -5.55 -26.10 56.13
N TRP A 552 -5.84 -26.69 54.96
CA TRP A 552 -5.38 -26.14 53.70
C TRP A 552 -5.95 -24.76 53.43
N GLN A 553 -5.06 -23.88 53.04
CA GLN A 553 -5.42 -22.65 52.35
C GLN A 553 -5.71 -22.95 50.89
N GLU A 554 -6.31 -22.01 50.17
CA GLU A 554 -6.70 -22.17 48.74
C GLU A 554 -5.54 -22.64 47.85
N TRP A 555 -4.31 -22.14 48.09
CA TRP A 555 -3.12 -22.46 47.31
C TRP A 555 -2.46 -23.80 47.67
N GLU A 556 -2.92 -24.46 48.71
CA GLU A 556 -2.40 -25.74 49.21
C GLU A 556 -3.24 -26.93 48.72
N ILE A 557 -4.47 -26.69 48.26
CA ILE A 557 -5.36 -27.73 47.75
C ILE A 557 -4.78 -28.34 46.49
N PRO A 558 -4.44 -29.67 46.47
CA PRO A 558 -3.79 -30.31 45.35
C PRO A 558 -4.67 -30.29 44.09
N ARG A 559 -4.07 -30.25 42.91
CA ARG A 559 -4.81 -30.23 41.65
C ARG A 559 -5.53 -31.55 41.38
N GLU A 560 -4.89 -32.66 41.74
CA GLU A 560 -5.44 -34.00 41.54
C GLU A 560 -5.89 -34.60 42.87
N ALA A 561 -7.08 -35.21 42.88
CA ALA A 561 -7.56 -35.94 44.03
C ALA A 561 -6.73 -37.21 44.21
N GLN A 562 -6.35 -37.53 45.45
CA GLN A 562 -5.61 -38.76 45.71
C GLN A 562 -6.53 -39.99 45.59
N ALA A 563 -5.99 -41.08 45.09
CA ALA A 563 -6.76 -42.30 44.84
C ALA A 563 -7.40 -42.91 46.10
N ASN A 564 -6.83 -42.63 47.28
CA ASN A 564 -7.30 -43.11 48.59
C ASN A 564 -8.41 -42.24 49.22
N TRP A 565 -8.84 -41.15 48.54
CA TRP A 565 -9.92 -40.34 49.07
C TRP A 565 -11.28 -40.96 48.83
N PRO A 566 -12.22 -40.85 49.82
CA PRO A 566 -13.59 -41.25 49.59
C PRO A 566 -14.24 -40.57 48.39
N ASP A 567 -15.19 -41.22 47.73
CA ASP A 567 -15.87 -40.67 46.56
C ASP A 567 -16.56 -39.32 46.85
N ALA A 568 -17.17 -39.19 48.00
CA ALA A 568 -17.80 -37.93 48.44
C ALA A 568 -16.78 -36.77 48.53
N VAL A 569 -15.57 -37.06 49.01
CA VAL A 569 -14.49 -36.06 49.10
C VAL A 569 -13.95 -35.71 47.72
N ARG A 570 -13.83 -36.70 46.85
CA ARG A 570 -13.41 -36.47 45.44
C ARG A 570 -14.43 -35.59 44.72
N GLN A 571 -15.73 -35.76 45.01
CA GLN A 571 -16.77 -34.91 44.43
C GLN A 571 -16.68 -33.45 44.93
N VAL A 572 -16.49 -33.24 46.23
CA VAL A 572 -16.31 -31.90 46.81
C VAL A 572 -15.04 -31.24 46.23
N HIS A 573 -13.97 -32.00 46.08
CA HIS A 573 -12.72 -31.52 45.44
C HIS A 573 -12.96 -31.10 43.99
N ALA A 574 -13.69 -31.92 43.21
CA ALA A 574 -14.04 -31.60 41.83
C ALA A 574 -14.88 -30.32 41.72
N ASN A 575 -15.91 -30.19 42.58
CA ASN A 575 -16.76 -29.02 42.63
C ASN A 575 -15.96 -27.74 43.03
N TRP A 576 -15.02 -27.87 43.97
CA TRP A 576 -14.15 -26.76 44.34
C TRP A 576 -13.27 -26.30 43.19
N TRP A 577 -12.64 -27.24 42.46
CA TRP A 577 -11.80 -26.90 41.30
C TRP A 577 -12.64 -26.35 40.17
N GLU A 578 -13.83 -26.83 39.93
CA GLU A 578 -14.76 -26.28 38.94
C GLU A 578 -15.09 -24.83 39.26
N ALA A 579 -15.48 -24.53 40.50
CA ALA A 579 -15.76 -23.17 40.94
C ALA A 579 -14.53 -22.25 40.84
N ARG A 580 -13.32 -22.76 41.22
CA ARG A 580 -12.07 -21.99 41.10
C ARG A 580 -11.74 -21.66 39.67
N ILE A 581 -11.88 -22.61 38.72
CA ILE A 581 -11.68 -22.41 37.33
C ILE A 581 -12.68 -21.41 36.75
N ALA A 582 -13.93 -21.50 37.14
CA ALA A 582 -14.98 -20.57 36.73
C ALA A 582 -14.70 -19.13 37.20
N ARG A 583 -14.25 -18.95 38.46
CA ARG A 583 -13.79 -17.66 38.99
C ARG A 583 -12.66 -17.11 38.16
N GLN A 584 -11.62 -17.92 37.85
CA GLN A 584 -10.48 -17.47 37.06
C GLN A 584 -10.87 -17.05 35.64
N LYS A 585 -11.79 -17.80 35.01
CA LYS A 585 -12.33 -17.44 33.69
C LYS A 585 -13.07 -16.10 33.69
N GLU A 586 -13.87 -15.87 34.76
CA GLU A 586 -14.61 -14.58 34.92
C GLU A 586 -13.63 -13.42 35.15
N ILE A 587 -12.59 -13.60 35.95
CA ILE A 587 -11.51 -12.63 36.16
C ILE A 587 -10.76 -12.36 34.84
N ASP A 588 -10.34 -13.41 34.11
CA ASP A 588 -9.63 -13.26 32.84
C ASP A 588 -10.50 -12.55 31.79
N ALA A 589 -11.82 -12.83 31.76
CA ALA A 589 -12.77 -12.14 30.88
C ALA A 589 -12.92 -10.64 31.23
N SER A 590 -12.98 -10.30 32.54
CA SER A 590 -12.98 -8.91 33.00
C SER A 590 -11.68 -8.18 32.64
N ILE A 591 -10.53 -8.82 32.82
CA ILE A 591 -9.22 -8.27 32.45
C ILE A 591 -9.18 -7.96 30.94
N ALA A 592 -9.60 -8.90 30.10
CA ALA A 592 -9.63 -8.74 28.66
C ALA A 592 -10.62 -7.65 28.22
N ALA A 593 -11.78 -7.54 28.87
CA ALA A 593 -12.80 -6.54 28.53
C ALA A 593 -12.37 -5.10 28.88
N LYS A 594 -11.53 -4.92 29.90
CA LYS A 594 -11.05 -3.60 30.36
C LYS A 594 -9.62 -3.27 29.90
N ALA A 595 -8.99 -4.17 29.19
CA ALA A 595 -7.67 -3.90 28.60
C ALA A 595 -7.80 -2.96 27.41
N ASP A 596 -6.79 -2.11 27.23
CA ASP A 596 -6.60 -1.42 25.97
C ASP A 596 -6.46 -2.45 24.85
N SER A 597 -6.82 -2.07 23.64
CA SER A 597 -6.68 -2.93 22.47
C SER A 597 -5.98 -2.17 21.35
N GLU A 598 -5.12 -2.89 20.62
CA GLU A 598 -4.43 -2.37 19.45
C GLU A 598 -5.16 -2.85 18.18
N TYR A 599 -5.34 -1.94 17.22
CA TYR A 599 -5.94 -2.26 15.93
C TYR A 599 -4.92 -2.91 15.01
N LEU A 600 -5.32 -4.00 14.37
CA LEU A 600 -4.55 -4.65 13.30
C LEU A 600 -5.01 -4.09 11.96
N TYR A 601 -4.40 -3.01 11.51
CA TYR A 601 -4.78 -2.29 10.28
C TYR A 601 -4.60 -3.13 9.01
N ASP A 602 -3.85 -4.21 9.08
CA ASP A 602 -3.65 -5.22 8.04
C ASP A 602 -4.64 -6.40 8.12
N LYS A 603 -5.55 -6.41 9.11
CA LYS A 603 -6.57 -7.46 9.33
C LYS A 603 -7.99 -6.87 9.47
N PRO A 604 -8.53 -6.25 8.43
CA PRO A 604 -9.92 -5.83 8.42
C PRO A 604 -10.84 -7.06 8.28
N TYR A 605 -12.04 -6.99 8.88
CA TYR A 605 -13.06 -8.02 8.70
C TYR A 605 -13.61 -8.00 7.27
N GLU A 606 -13.80 -9.19 6.70
CA GLU A 606 -14.26 -9.38 5.33
C GLU A 606 -15.74 -9.80 5.27
N ASP A 607 -16.46 -9.28 4.28
CA ASP A 607 -17.74 -9.83 3.83
C ASP A 607 -17.48 -10.82 2.68
N LYS A 608 -17.48 -12.10 3.00
CA LYS A 608 -17.23 -13.18 2.03
C LYS A 608 -18.35 -13.36 1.00
N GLY A 609 -19.51 -12.74 1.19
CA GLY A 609 -20.62 -12.74 0.23
C GLY A 609 -20.44 -11.73 -0.91
N LYS A 610 -19.43 -10.87 -0.84
CA LYS A 610 -19.15 -9.85 -1.83
C LYS A 610 -17.74 -10.01 -2.40
N VAL A 611 -17.57 -9.70 -3.68
CA VAL A 611 -16.28 -9.62 -4.35
C VAL A 611 -16.09 -8.19 -4.83
N ARG A 612 -14.97 -7.61 -4.46
CA ARG A 612 -14.65 -6.25 -4.88
C ARG A 612 -13.76 -6.26 -6.13
N VAL A 613 -14.08 -5.38 -7.05
CA VAL A 613 -13.28 -5.04 -8.23
C VAL A 613 -12.73 -3.63 -8.08
N ALA A 614 -11.80 -3.23 -8.93
CA ALA A 614 -11.28 -1.87 -8.92
C ALA A 614 -12.40 -0.85 -9.17
N GLY A 615 -12.30 0.28 -8.48
CA GLY A 615 -13.16 1.43 -8.73
C GLY A 615 -12.93 2.02 -10.12
N PRO A 616 -13.75 3.02 -10.52
CA PRO A 616 -13.55 3.73 -11.78
C PRO A 616 -12.18 4.38 -11.85
N PHE A 617 -11.53 4.31 -13.01
CA PHE A 617 -10.27 4.99 -13.26
C PHE A 617 -10.16 5.52 -14.68
N THR A 618 -9.26 6.46 -14.88
CA THR A 618 -8.96 7.07 -16.18
C THR A 618 -7.55 6.72 -16.62
N VAL A 619 -7.37 6.57 -17.93
CA VAL A 619 -6.05 6.59 -18.57
C VAL A 619 -5.88 7.96 -19.22
N GLU A 620 -4.79 8.62 -18.94
CA GLU A 620 -4.56 10.01 -19.30
C GLU A 620 -3.16 10.21 -19.87
N SER A 621 -2.95 11.35 -20.56
CA SER A 621 -1.61 11.77 -21.00
C SER A 621 -1.46 13.29 -20.95
N LEU A 622 -0.18 13.74 -20.95
CA LEU A 622 0.16 15.16 -20.96
C LEU A 622 -0.24 15.89 -22.27
N SER A 623 -0.37 15.17 -23.35
CA SER A 623 -0.75 15.75 -24.63
C SER A 623 -1.62 14.78 -25.45
N PRO A 624 -2.63 15.29 -26.18
CA PRO A 624 -3.42 14.45 -27.08
C PRO A 624 -2.60 14.01 -28.30
N HIS A 625 -1.56 14.75 -28.64
CA HIS A 625 -0.68 14.48 -29.75
C HIS A 625 0.77 14.49 -29.32
N ARG A 626 1.58 13.62 -29.94
CA ARG A 626 3.03 13.61 -29.68
C ARG A 626 3.65 14.86 -30.30
N THR A 627 4.32 15.62 -29.46
CA THR A 627 5.05 16.82 -29.87
C THR A 627 6.52 16.54 -30.18
N MET A 628 7.04 15.39 -29.70
CA MET A 628 8.42 14.99 -29.89
C MET A 628 8.54 13.73 -30.73
N ILE A 629 9.45 13.71 -31.64
CA ILE A 629 9.77 12.62 -32.54
C ILE A 629 11.22 12.21 -32.29
N VAL A 630 11.49 10.91 -32.28
CA VAL A 630 12.86 10.37 -32.23
C VAL A 630 13.38 10.22 -33.68
N ASN A 631 14.46 10.88 -33.99
CA ASN A 631 15.12 10.77 -35.29
C ASN A 631 15.93 9.47 -35.40
N ASP A 632 16.39 9.13 -36.61
CA ASP A 632 17.22 7.93 -36.85
C ASP A 632 18.55 7.94 -36.07
N ASP A 633 19.01 9.10 -35.64
CA ASP A 633 20.18 9.30 -34.77
C ASP A 633 19.88 9.25 -33.28
N ASP A 634 18.71 8.74 -32.85
CA ASP A 634 18.21 8.73 -31.49
C ASP A 634 18.12 10.12 -30.82
N THR A 635 18.04 11.20 -31.61
CA THR A 635 17.87 12.56 -31.13
C THR A 635 16.38 12.96 -31.10
N LEU A 636 15.99 13.71 -30.07
CA LEU A 636 14.61 14.20 -29.93
C LEU A 636 14.44 15.48 -30.77
N ILE A 637 13.43 15.47 -31.64
CA ILE A 637 13.00 16.62 -32.41
C ILE A 637 11.65 17.09 -31.86
N ASP A 638 11.60 18.35 -31.42
CA ASP A 638 10.35 19.02 -31.05
C ASP A 638 9.76 19.62 -32.34
N SER A 639 8.70 19.00 -32.84
CA SER A 639 8.01 19.43 -34.06
C SER A 639 7.42 20.86 -33.96
N HIS A 640 7.26 21.40 -32.78
CA HIS A 640 6.77 22.76 -32.57
C HIS A 640 7.87 23.83 -32.56
N LYS A 641 9.15 23.46 -32.38
CA LYS A 641 10.28 24.40 -32.34
C LYS A 641 10.88 24.71 -33.71
N GLN A 642 10.71 23.84 -34.66
CA GLN A 642 11.04 24.14 -36.06
C GLN A 642 9.86 24.87 -36.65
N GLY A 643 9.95 26.17 -36.87
CA GLY A 643 8.92 27.06 -37.39
C GLY A 643 8.18 26.43 -38.59
N ALA A 644 7.06 25.80 -38.26
CA ALA A 644 6.42 24.85 -39.13
C ALA A 644 5.62 25.57 -40.22
N THR A 645 6.09 25.40 -41.42
CA THR A 645 5.14 25.18 -42.51
C THR A 645 4.39 23.86 -42.25
N ALA A 646 3.10 23.85 -42.45
CA ALA A 646 2.14 22.74 -42.10
C ALA A 646 2.44 21.37 -42.75
N GLU A 647 3.59 21.20 -43.41
CA GLU A 647 4.04 19.98 -44.08
C GLU A 647 5.01 19.11 -43.24
N GLY A 648 5.33 19.52 -41.98
CA GLY A 648 6.30 18.82 -41.12
C GLY A 648 5.71 18.08 -39.90
N ALA A 649 4.42 18.02 -39.72
CA ALA A 649 3.78 17.17 -38.73
C ALA A 649 3.76 15.74 -39.25
N THR A 650 4.75 14.93 -38.88
CA THR A 650 4.74 13.50 -39.23
C THR A 650 3.54 12.89 -38.60
N ASP A 651 2.61 12.40 -39.40
CA ASP A 651 1.41 11.68 -38.96
C ASP A 651 1.83 10.52 -38.03
N PHE A 652 1.11 10.30 -36.93
CA PHE A 652 1.34 9.21 -35.99
C PHE A 652 1.50 7.86 -36.69
N ALA A 653 0.64 7.61 -37.71
CA ALA A 653 0.70 6.41 -38.51
C ALA A 653 2.07 6.31 -39.28
N GLN A 654 2.54 7.40 -39.85
CA GLN A 654 3.81 7.44 -40.56
C GLN A 654 5.00 7.19 -39.62
N MET A 655 4.97 7.73 -38.43
CA MET A 655 5.96 7.48 -37.38
C MET A 655 6.04 5.99 -37.02
N ILE A 656 4.88 5.34 -36.81
CA ILE A 656 4.81 3.89 -36.51
C ILE A 656 5.35 3.07 -37.67
N LEU A 657 5.02 3.40 -38.92
CA LEU A 657 5.50 2.71 -40.11
C LEU A 657 7.03 2.84 -40.23
N ASN A 658 7.61 4.00 -39.98
CA ASN A 658 9.04 4.20 -39.98
C ASN A 658 9.74 3.38 -38.88
N THR A 659 9.15 3.33 -37.68
CA THR A 659 9.67 2.49 -36.61
C THR A 659 9.61 1.01 -36.96
N LEU A 660 8.50 0.52 -37.54
CA LEU A 660 8.35 -0.88 -37.96
C LEU A 660 9.34 -1.25 -39.09
N ARG A 661 9.66 -0.32 -39.99
CA ARG A 661 10.63 -0.55 -41.07
C ARG A 661 12.02 -0.86 -40.51
N VAL A 662 12.43 -0.19 -39.45
CA VAL A 662 13.75 -0.38 -38.82
C VAL A 662 13.72 -1.52 -37.80
N ALA A 663 12.72 -1.55 -36.94
CA ALA A 663 12.65 -2.47 -35.81
C ALA A 663 11.99 -3.84 -36.14
N GLY A 664 11.24 -3.95 -37.26
CA GLY A 664 10.43 -5.15 -37.54
C GLY A 664 9.36 -5.44 -36.51
N VAL A 665 8.77 -6.63 -36.57
CA VAL A 665 7.74 -7.07 -35.61
C VAL A 665 8.13 -8.36 -34.94
N GLN A 666 8.20 -8.39 -33.62
CA GLN A 666 8.36 -9.61 -32.85
C GLN A 666 7.02 -10.33 -32.74
N GLN A 667 6.96 -11.61 -33.11
CA GLN A 667 5.75 -12.41 -33.00
C GLN A 667 5.50 -12.82 -31.54
N ALA A 668 4.26 -12.66 -31.04
CA ALA A 668 3.90 -12.89 -29.64
C ALA A 668 4.17 -14.32 -29.13
N HIS A 669 4.11 -15.34 -30.00
CA HIS A 669 4.24 -16.74 -29.64
C HIS A 669 5.35 -17.49 -30.39
N LYS A 670 6.16 -16.78 -31.18
CA LYS A 670 7.28 -17.35 -31.93
C LYS A 670 8.55 -16.58 -31.62
N GLN A 671 9.68 -17.27 -31.65
CA GLN A 671 10.99 -16.61 -31.52
C GLN A 671 11.38 -15.82 -32.79
N ASP A 672 10.62 -15.99 -33.86
CA ASP A 672 10.90 -15.38 -35.14
C ASP A 672 10.43 -13.92 -35.18
N ARG A 673 11.26 -13.09 -35.80
CA ARG A 673 10.97 -11.67 -36.02
C ARG A 673 10.63 -11.45 -37.49
N ILE A 674 9.53 -10.74 -37.71
CA ILE A 674 9.18 -10.30 -39.08
C ILE A 674 9.98 -9.04 -39.40
N ASN A 675 10.87 -9.12 -40.37
CA ASN A 675 11.56 -7.97 -40.96
C ASN A 675 10.92 -7.65 -42.31
N PHE A 676 10.48 -6.43 -42.47
CA PHE A 676 9.85 -6.02 -43.73
C PHE A 676 10.89 -5.74 -44.79
N GLU A 677 10.74 -6.33 -45.99
CA GLU A 677 11.54 -5.98 -47.18
C GLU A 677 11.06 -4.65 -47.80
N SER A 678 9.77 -4.42 -47.76
CA SER A 678 9.17 -3.13 -48.11
C SER A 678 8.03 -2.83 -47.13
N LEU A 679 7.86 -1.54 -46.80
CA LEU A 679 6.76 -1.05 -45.97
C LEU A 679 6.37 0.32 -46.46
N GLU A 680 5.18 0.44 -47.02
CA GLU A 680 4.64 1.66 -47.61
C GLU A 680 3.33 2.05 -46.95
N GLY A 681 3.07 3.38 -46.91
CA GLY A 681 1.77 3.88 -46.44
C GLY A 681 0.66 3.42 -47.40
N TRP A 682 -0.50 3.03 -46.83
CA TRP A 682 -1.65 2.61 -47.61
C TRP A 682 -2.75 3.68 -47.55
N PRO A 683 -3.28 4.13 -48.71
CA PRO A 683 -4.35 5.11 -48.70
C PRO A 683 -5.65 4.44 -48.30
N GLY A 684 -6.05 4.51 -47.04
CA GLY A 684 -7.29 3.95 -46.52
C GLY A 684 -7.54 4.38 -45.06
N ASN A 685 -8.79 4.27 -44.63
CA ASN A 685 -9.19 4.69 -43.28
C ASN A 685 -8.91 3.64 -42.20
N LEU A 686 -8.71 2.39 -42.58
CA LEU A 686 -8.51 1.27 -41.66
C LEU A 686 -7.09 0.75 -41.66
N LEU A 687 -6.49 0.53 -42.80
CA LEU A 687 -5.08 0.11 -42.90
C LEU A 687 -4.18 1.31 -43.15
N ALA A 688 -3.19 1.49 -42.31
CA ALA A 688 -2.23 2.57 -42.40
C ALA A 688 -1.07 2.23 -43.32
N GLY A 689 -0.77 0.94 -43.54
CA GLY A 689 0.37 0.53 -44.35
C GLY A 689 0.22 -0.86 -44.95
N LYS A 690 1.05 -1.12 -45.99
CA LYS A 690 1.23 -2.42 -46.62
C LYS A 690 2.71 -2.77 -46.58
N GLY A 691 3.04 -3.94 -46.04
CA GLY A 691 4.41 -4.44 -45.99
C GLY A 691 4.57 -5.78 -46.68
N SER A 692 5.77 -6.05 -47.21
CA SER A 692 6.16 -7.38 -47.65
C SER A 692 7.31 -7.92 -46.79
N TYR A 693 7.25 -9.21 -46.48
CA TYR A 693 8.25 -9.90 -45.69
C TYR A 693 8.42 -11.36 -46.12
N ARG A 694 9.57 -11.99 -45.81
CA ARG A 694 9.76 -13.42 -46.02
C ARG A 694 9.41 -14.21 -44.76
N ASP A 695 8.59 -15.25 -44.96
CA ASP A 695 8.30 -16.19 -43.90
C ASP A 695 9.49 -17.16 -43.71
N ALA A 696 9.43 -17.99 -42.66
CA ALA A 696 10.49 -18.96 -42.32
C ALA A 696 10.78 -19.99 -43.46
N ASP A 697 9.82 -20.23 -44.35
CA ASP A 697 9.95 -21.06 -45.54
C ASP A 697 10.57 -20.34 -46.77
N GLY A 698 10.89 -19.05 -46.62
CA GLY A 698 11.45 -18.20 -47.69
C GLY A 698 10.39 -17.63 -48.64
N SER A 699 9.11 -17.94 -48.47
CA SER A 699 8.02 -17.40 -49.30
C SER A 699 7.78 -15.91 -48.99
N LEU A 700 7.55 -15.11 -50.02
CA LEU A 700 7.20 -13.69 -49.88
C LEU A 700 5.75 -13.58 -49.49
N LYS A 701 5.49 -12.96 -48.36
CA LYS A 701 4.14 -12.67 -47.83
C LYS A 701 3.89 -11.18 -47.77
N THR A 702 2.61 -10.80 -47.88
CA THR A 702 2.14 -9.43 -47.72
C THR A 702 1.37 -9.28 -46.40
N ALA A 703 1.66 -8.21 -45.68
CA ALA A 703 0.99 -7.85 -44.44
C ALA A 703 0.26 -6.49 -44.60
N GLY A 704 -0.97 -6.42 -44.19
CA GLY A 704 -1.66 -5.16 -43.92
C GLY A 704 -1.32 -4.67 -42.51
N ILE A 705 -0.99 -3.40 -42.38
CA ILE A 705 -0.65 -2.78 -41.11
C ILE A 705 -1.85 -1.96 -40.63
N PHE A 706 -2.50 -2.45 -39.62
CA PHE A 706 -3.51 -1.71 -38.86
C PHE A 706 -2.82 -1.00 -37.70
N ILE A 707 -3.01 0.30 -37.57
CA ILE A 707 -2.51 1.11 -36.48
C ILE A 707 -3.71 1.62 -35.70
N GLY A 708 -3.80 1.22 -34.44
CA GLY A 708 -4.84 1.71 -33.56
C GLY A 708 -4.70 3.21 -33.25
N PRO A 709 -5.63 3.79 -32.50
CA PRO A 709 -5.54 5.20 -32.11
C PRO A 709 -4.28 5.44 -31.28
N GLU A 710 -3.69 6.62 -31.42
CA GLU A 710 -2.50 7.01 -30.68
C GLU A 710 -2.72 6.89 -29.16
N PHE A 711 -3.93 7.24 -28.74
CA PHE A 711 -4.41 7.13 -27.37
C PHE A 711 -5.72 6.34 -27.38
N GLY A 712 -5.77 5.23 -26.65
CA GLY A 712 -6.94 4.38 -26.57
C GLY A 712 -6.61 2.90 -26.74
N THR A 713 -7.65 2.08 -26.81
CA THR A 713 -7.53 0.63 -27.00
C THR A 713 -8.09 0.24 -28.37
N VAL A 714 -7.42 -0.68 -29.02
CA VAL A 714 -7.93 -1.33 -30.22
C VAL A 714 -9.03 -2.30 -29.80
N SER A 715 -10.24 -2.09 -30.26
CA SER A 715 -11.36 -3.01 -30.03
C SER A 715 -11.32 -4.18 -31.02
N ARG A 716 -12.03 -5.26 -30.67
CA ARG A 716 -12.17 -6.38 -31.61
C ARG A 716 -12.92 -5.98 -32.88
N VAL A 717 -13.87 -5.06 -32.77
CA VAL A 717 -14.61 -4.56 -33.94
C VAL A 717 -13.64 -3.92 -34.90
N ASP A 718 -12.69 -3.07 -34.41
CA ASP A 718 -11.68 -2.44 -35.25
C ASP A 718 -10.80 -3.47 -35.96
N LEU A 719 -10.36 -4.53 -35.24
CA LEU A 719 -9.57 -5.62 -35.82
C LEU A 719 -10.34 -6.42 -36.86
N VAL A 720 -11.61 -6.70 -36.64
CA VAL A 720 -12.46 -7.43 -37.59
C VAL A 720 -12.71 -6.59 -38.84
N GLU A 721 -12.94 -5.29 -38.71
CA GLU A 721 -13.08 -4.37 -39.83
C GLU A 721 -11.80 -4.22 -40.62
N ALA A 722 -10.65 -4.10 -39.94
CA ALA A 722 -9.33 -4.05 -40.57
C ALA A 722 -8.98 -5.36 -41.32
N ALA A 723 -9.45 -6.51 -40.83
CA ALA A 723 -9.22 -7.83 -41.45
C ALA A 723 -10.14 -8.11 -42.65
N ARG A 724 -11.29 -7.44 -42.79
CA ARG A 724 -12.20 -7.48 -43.96
C ARG A 724 -11.71 -6.61 -45.09
#